data_575d806eddd78999d48dcfbab46b6b60
#
_entry.id   575d806eddd78999d48dcfbab46b6b60
#
_cell.length_a   1.000
_cell.length_b   1.000
_cell.length_c   1.000
_cell.angle_alpha   90.00
_cell.angle_beta   90.00
_cell.angle_gamma   90.00
#
_symmetry.space_group_name_H-M   'P 1'
#
loop_
_entity.id
_entity.type
_entity.pdbx_description
1 polymer ?
#
loop_
_entity_poly.entity_id
_entity_poly.type
_entity_poly.pdbx_seq_one_letter_code
_entity_poly.pdbx_strand_id
1 'polypeptide(L)'
;RGPEGDLQRTPDAQSGELEQIVSESRSRRWTAGLAALAGTALLIAGGWWAFDRIGGDSEAESDSKIAAGAVVPGIADPAQPAGGTGVVIIPFAVQGSPDVAYLGEGMVSLLGTKLDGAGALQTVDSRAVMHTMEREGLEAGDAAAGAQAATEFGARYYVVGNLVEAGGRMQISAALYDATRDGTPIGEASVQGTEDEMFELVDQLAAELLSGLSGGPAARVRRIATVTTESLPALKAFFEGEEQFRRGQFAASVASFQRAVEEDSTFALAHYRLSIVAEWALLGAVSDASAKEAIRWADRLTPRDRRMLDAYLTRRLGDNLGAAEAYRSILGSYPDEMEAWLDLSEILFHANPLYGRSFLESRATLDRVIEFDPNHSTALIHLARLAAFEGQGARLDTLAMRFITLNPDPGRTLEIEALQAYTTGDAERIAAVEARMPSANDVGLVLAVWSVATYPHEIDGAEHVASVLAAPDRSFEARQLGNTWLAYLELARGKRIAAERKLDELTRIAPGVGLEVEAAVSTIPFVPVTKAELSDIAVRLEALDPATIRPSGNPSVVFSSHDELHPLIREYQLGLLRARLGEADAALRHADALGEMELPSTAGSLATDLSRSVRAAVLYEAGRLEEALSELAAAQHAAWYGQTMVSPLFSRIAQRFLRAEILFELGRYDEAAQWYSTIGEISPSGLPYRSVALLRLSEIAETRGDTESATDYRAAFEELWADADPEMLVAVTR
;
A
#
# COMPACT_ATOMS: atom_id res chain seq x y z
N ARG A 1 -7.69 -50.71 -6.44
CA ARG A 1 -8.87 -50.07 -5.88
C ARG A 1 -8.50 -49.53 -4.49
N GLY A 2 -8.11 -48.27 -4.41
CA GLY A 2 -7.97 -47.49 -3.19
C GLY A 2 -8.98 -46.35 -3.25
N PRO A 3 -9.46 -45.81 -2.15
CA PRO A 3 -10.52 -44.82 -2.15
C PRO A 3 -9.95 -43.41 -2.46
N GLU A 4 -10.48 -42.78 -3.49
CA GLU A 4 -10.50 -41.36 -3.67
C GLU A 4 -11.41 -40.76 -2.58
N GLY A 5 -10.87 -39.88 -1.77
CA GLY A 5 -11.57 -39.13 -0.75
C GLY A 5 -11.41 -37.63 -1.00
N ASP A 6 -12.51 -37.00 -1.35
CA ASP A 6 -12.78 -35.60 -1.55
C ASP A 6 -11.97 -34.62 -0.71
N LEU A 7 -11.32 -33.69 -1.39
CA LEU A 7 -10.90 -32.37 -0.86
C LEU A 7 -11.44 -31.28 -1.80
N GLN A 8 -12.74 -31.15 -1.87
CA GLN A 8 -13.40 -29.91 -2.29
C GLN A 8 -13.95 -29.22 -1.03
N ARG A 9 -13.13 -28.37 -0.42
CA ARG A 9 -13.62 -27.30 0.47
C ARG A 9 -13.74 -26.03 -0.39
N THR A 10 -14.94 -25.49 -0.42
CA THR A 10 -15.29 -24.26 -1.12
C THR A 10 -14.57 -23.04 -0.49
N PRO A 11 -14.22 -22.00 -1.25
CA PRO A 11 -13.55 -20.78 -0.77
C PRO A 11 -14.29 -20.04 0.36
N ASP A 12 -15.61 -20.13 0.41
CA ASP A 12 -16.47 -19.42 1.38
C ASP A 12 -16.25 -19.83 2.84
N ALA A 13 -15.91 -21.12 3.10
CA ALA A 13 -15.63 -21.57 4.45
C ALA A 13 -14.33 -20.97 5.04
N GLN A 14 -13.42 -20.53 4.16
CA GLN A 14 -12.11 -20.02 4.58
C GLN A 14 -12.11 -18.52 4.93
N SER A 15 -13.01 -17.74 4.33
CA SER A 15 -13.13 -16.30 4.59
C SER A 15 -13.76 -16.00 5.96
N GLY A 16 -14.76 -16.78 6.36
CA GLY A 16 -15.39 -16.65 7.68
C GLY A 16 -14.45 -16.98 8.86
N GLU A 17 -13.47 -17.87 8.66
CA GLU A 17 -12.50 -18.20 9.71
C GLU A 17 -11.55 -17.03 10.05
N LEU A 18 -11.20 -16.20 9.08
CA LEU A 18 -10.35 -15.00 9.30
C LEU A 18 -11.07 -13.92 10.13
N GLU A 19 -12.34 -13.66 9.82
CA GLU A 19 -13.17 -12.72 10.59
C GLU A 19 -13.39 -13.22 12.02
N GLN A 20 -13.64 -14.51 12.19
CA GLN A 20 -13.88 -15.10 13.50
C GLN A 20 -12.63 -15.05 14.39
N ILE A 21 -11.45 -15.37 13.85
CA ILE A 21 -10.18 -15.33 14.56
C ILE A 21 -9.82 -13.88 14.95
N VAL A 22 -10.03 -12.91 14.05
CA VAL A 22 -9.78 -11.49 14.33
C VAL A 22 -10.80 -10.89 15.28
N SER A 23 -12.09 -11.28 15.18
CA SER A 23 -13.14 -10.82 16.10
C SER A 23 -12.95 -11.37 17.52
N GLU A 24 -12.52 -12.62 17.68
CA GLU A 24 -12.22 -13.19 18.99
C GLU A 24 -10.98 -12.53 19.65
N SER A 25 -10.00 -12.13 18.87
CA SER A 25 -8.86 -11.35 19.38
C SER A 25 -9.26 -9.93 19.82
N ARG A 26 -10.21 -9.30 19.15
CA ARG A 26 -10.80 -8.00 19.53
C ARG A 26 -11.64 -8.08 20.79
N SER A 27 -12.49 -9.11 20.94
CA SER A 27 -13.41 -9.20 22.09
C SER A 27 -12.72 -9.33 23.45
N ARG A 28 -11.53 -9.91 23.49
CA ARG A 28 -10.72 -9.99 24.72
C ARG A 28 -10.07 -8.66 25.15
N ARG A 29 -9.98 -7.67 24.25
CA ARG A 29 -9.38 -6.34 24.54
C ARG A 29 -10.41 -5.28 24.94
N TRP A 30 -11.69 -5.44 24.58
CA TRP A 30 -12.74 -4.43 24.86
C TRP A 30 -13.14 -4.33 26.33
N THR A 31 -12.93 -5.37 27.13
CA THR A 31 -13.23 -5.34 28.57
C THR A 31 -12.21 -4.57 29.40
N ALA A 32 -11.00 -4.30 28.87
CA ALA A 32 -9.97 -3.49 29.53
C ALA A 32 -10.00 -2.01 29.12
N GLY A 33 -10.61 -1.65 27.98
CA GLY A 33 -10.60 -0.30 27.40
C GLY A 33 -11.68 0.64 27.90
N LEU A 34 -12.80 0.12 28.44
CA LEU A 34 -13.93 0.95 28.89
C LEU A 34 -13.68 1.73 30.20
N ALA A 35 -12.63 1.41 30.94
CA ALA A 35 -12.24 2.18 32.14
C ALA A 35 -11.34 3.39 31.84
N ALA A 36 -10.73 3.46 30.65
CA ALA A 36 -9.80 4.55 30.26
C ALA A 36 -10.51 5.72 29.54
N LEU A 37 -11.68 5.48 28.93
CA LEU A 37 -12.40 6.50 28.14
C LEU A 37 -13.17 7.55 28.97
N ALA A 38 -13.42 7.31 30.27
CA ALA A 38 -14.08 8.29 31.13
C ALA A 38 -13.14 9.41 31.61
N GLY A 39 -11.82 9.23 31.52
CA GLY A 39 -10.82 10.23 31.93
C GLY A 39 -10.47 11.24 30.85
N THR A 40 -10.60 10.88 29.58
CA THR A 40 -10.12 11.70 28.45
C THR A 40 -11.13 12.74 27.99
N ALA A 41 -12.43 12.53 28.21
CA ALA A 41 -13.49 13.47 27.84
C ALA A 41 -13.47 14.78 28.64
N LEU A 42 -12.87 14.77 29.84
CA LEU A 42 -12.75 15.97 30.69
C LEU A 42 -11.55 16.86 30.34
N LEU A 43 -10.57 16.36 29.60
CA LEU A 43 -9.39 17.14 29.18
C LEU A 43 -9.60 17.85 27.83
N ILE A 44 -10.49 17.36 26.98
CA ILE A 44 -10.81 17.98 25.68
C ILE A 44 -11.72 19.20 25.82
N ALA A 45 -12.62 19.20 26.80
CA ALA A 45 -13.49 20.37 27.07
C ALA A 45 -12.74 21.57 27.70
N GLY A 46 -11.60 21.32 28.36
CA GLY A 46 -10.76 22.38 28.94
C GLY A 46 -9.84 23.07 27.93
N GLY A 47 -9.43 22.35 26.88
CA GLY A 47 -8.53 22.87 25.84
C GLY A 47 -9.18 23.85 24.87
N TRP A 48 -10.46 23.69 24.56
CA TRP A 48 -11.21 24.57 23.65
C TRP A 48 -11.48 25.96 24.25
N TRP A 49 -11.64 26.05 25.57
CA TRP A 49 -11.90 27.34 26.25
C TRP A 49 -10.65 28.25 26.36
N ALA A 50 -9.45 27.68 26.23
CA ALA A 50 -8.19 28.44 26.30
C ALA A 50 -7.74 28.95 24.91
N PHE A 51 -8.21 28.38 23.81
CA PHE A 51 -7.79 28.75 22.44
C PHE A 51 -8.51 30.03 21.92
N ASP A 52 -9.67 30.34 22.45
CA ASP A 52 -10.50 31.50 22.00
C ASP A 52 -10.07 32.86 22.61
N ARG A 53 -9.04 32.90 23.42
CA ARG A 53 -8.61 34.11 24.14
C ARG A 53 -7.24 34.70 23.76
N ILE A 54 -6.54 34.11 22.78
CA ILE A 54 -5.26 34.64 22.32
C ILE A 54 -5.32 34.82 20.77
N GLY A 55 -6.21 35.70 20.35
CA GLY A 55 -6.23 36.23 18.99
C GLY A 55 -5.71 37.64 19.00
N GLY A 56 -4.55 37.89 18.49
CA GLY A 56 -3.96 39.21 18.27
C GLY A 56 -3.24 39.24 16.94
N ASP A 57 -3.67 40.21 16.12
CA ASP A 57 -3.22 40.48 14.76
C ASP A 57 -1.71 40.44 14.54
N SER A 58 -1.27 39.85 13.45
CA SER A 58 -0.08 40.29 12.72
C SER A 58 -0.13 39.81 11.25
N GLU A 59 -0.16 40.78 10.37
CA GLU A 59 0.12 40.65 8.93
C GLU A 59 1.47 39.98 8.72
N ALA A 60 1.55 39.01 7.84
CA ALA A 60 2.80 38.39 7.41
C ALA A 60 2.85 38.22 5.90
N GLU A 61 3.84 38.83 5.35
CA GLU A 61 4.28 38.77 3.95
C GLU A 61 4.49 37.33 3.46
N SER A 62 4.04 37.09 2.23
CA SER A 62 4.30 35.90 1.46
C SER A 62 5.78 35.84 1.04
N ASP A 63 6.51 34.87 1.57
CA ASP A 63 7.76 34.40 0.98
C ASP A 63 7.78 32.87 0.96
N SER A 64 7.73 32.35 -0.25
CA SER A 64 7.83 30.91 -0.53
C SER A 64 9.25 30.41 -0.24
N LYS A 65 9.45 29.86 0.94
CA LYS A 65 10.55 28.95 1.24
C LYS A 65 9.97 27.64 1.71
N ILE A 66 10.00 26.63 0.83
CA ILE A 66 9.74 25.25 1.21
C ILE A 66 10.81 24.87 2.22
N ALA A 67 10.44 24.89 3.49
CA ALA A 67 11.28 24.45 4.59
C ALA A 67 11.39 22.92 4.56
N ALA A 68 12.59 22.41 4.40
CA ALA A 68 12.91 21.04 4.74
C ALA A 68 12.54 20.80 6.23
N GLY A 69 11.69 19.80 6.48
CA GLY A 69 11.33 19.37 7.84
C GLY A 69 9.84 19.49 8.18
N ALA A 70 8.96 18.93 7.36
CA ALA A 70 7.56 18.74 7.77
C ALA A 70 7.48 17.64 8.83
N VAL A 71 7.36 18.04 10.10
CA VAL A 71 7.06 17.13 11.22
C VAL A 71 5.67 16.53 10.98
N VAL A 72 5.60 15.20 10.82
CA VAL A 72 4.32 14.48 10.75
C VAL A 72 3.60 14.66 12.09
N PRO A 73 2.39 15.26 12.16
CA PRO A 73 1.72 15.51 13.42
C PRO A 73 1.50 14.20 14.21
N GLY A 74 2.03 14.14 15.44
CA GLY A 74 1.85 13.01 16.35
C GLY A 74 3.00 12.03 16.43
N ILE A 75 4.09 12.22 15.68
CA ILE A 75 5.31 11.44 15.81
C ILE A 75 6.39 12.32 16.44
N ALA A 76 7.04 11.85 17.52
CA ALA A 76 8.16 12.54 18.13
C ALA A 76 9.31 12.67 17.11
N ASP A 77 10.05 13.79 17.16
CA ASP A 77 11.24 14.01 16.34
C ASP A 77 12.22 12.82 16.54
N PRO A 78 12.58 12.09 15.49
CA PRO A 78 13.47 10.93 15.58
C PRO A 78 14.89 11.30 16.03
N ALA A 79 15.24 12.57 16.11
CA ALA A 79 16.47 13.06 16.71
C ALA A 79 16.47 12.98 18.26
N GLN A 80 15.35 12.58 18.89
CA GLN A 80 15.39 12.26 20.32
C GLN A 80 15.68 10.77 20.50
N PRO A 81 16.82 10.43 21.13
CA PRO A 81 17.22 9.04 21.33
C PRO A 81 16.14 8.27 22.10
N ALA A 82 15.88 7.03 21.70
CA ALA A 82 15.16 6.06 22.49
C ALA A 82 15.79 6.07 23.90
N GLY A 83 15.07 6.60 24.89
CA GLY A 83 15.64 6.98 26.18
C GLY A 83 16.36 5.83 26.86
N GLY A 84 17.69 5.82 26.79
CA GLY A 84 18.60 5.07 27.67
C GLY A 84 18.61 3.53 27.58
N THR A 85 17.84 2.90 26.67
CA THR A 85 17.66 1.44 26.58
C THR A 85 17.91 0.87 25.18
N GLY A 86 18.24 1.70 24.18
CA GLY A 86 18.55 1.27 22.81
C GLY A 86 19.81 0.42 22.72
N VAL A 87 19.78 -0.64 21.89
CA VAL A 87 20.91 -1.55 21.62
C VAL A 87 21.11 -1.66 20.12
N VAL A 88 22.28 -1.29 19.61
CA VAL A 88 22.70 -1.56 18.24
C VAL A 88 23.48 -2.88 18.22
N ILE A 89 23.19 -3.75 17.26
CA ILE A 89 23.97 -4.95 17.00
C ILE A 89 24.55 -4.79 15.61
N ILE A 90 25.87 -4.70 15.49
CA ILE A 90 26.51 -4.61 14.17
C ILE A 90 26.78 -6.01 13.59
N PRO A 91 26.91 -6.14 12.26
CA PRO A 91 27.28 -7.40 11.62
C PRO A 91 28.53 -8.01 12.24
N PHE A 92 28.51 -9.34 12.41
CA PHE A 92 29.66 -10.07 12.95
C PHE A 92 30.70 -10.27 11.87
N ALA A 93 31.99 -10.15 12.25
CA ALA A 93 33.08 -10.54 11.36
C ALA A 93 33.12 -12.06 11.24
N VAL A 94 32.98 -12.58 10.00
CA VAL A 94 32.96 -14.02 9.74
C VAL A 94 34.27 -14.47 9.10
N GLN A 95 34.87 -15.53 9.68
CA GLN A 95 36.04 -16.22 9.14
C GLN A 95 35.71 -17.71 9.02
N GLY A 96 35.71 -18.24 7.80
CA GLY A 96 35.36 -19.64 7.56
C GLY A 96 35.03 -19.92 6.10
N SER A 97 34.23 -20.94 5.87
CA SER A 97 33.75 -21.28 4.52
C SER A 97 32.75 -20.24 3.99
N PRO A 98 32.60 -20.06 2.68
CA PRO A 98 31.56 -19.21 2.10
C PRO A 98 30.14 -19.59 2.56
N ASP A 99 29.93 -20.84 2.94
CA ASP A 99 28.60 -21.35 3.35
C ASP A 99 28.10 -20.73 4.67
N VAL A 100 29.00 -20.20 5.51
CA VAL A 100 28.65 -19.53 6.79
C VAL A 100 28.70 -18.00 6.71
N ALA A 101 29.04 -17.43 5.55
CA ALA A 101 29.19 -15.97 5.40
C ALA A 101 27.89 -15.20 5.73
N TYR A 102 26.72 -15.77 5.42
CA TYR A 102 25.40 -15.19 5.69
C TYR A 102 25.15 -14.99 7.21
N LEU A 103 25.86 -15.71 8.06
CA LEU A 103 25.73 -15.58 9.52
C LEU A 103 26.25 -14.22 10.05
N GLY A 104 27.13 -13.54 9.32
CA GLY A 104 27.57 -12.21 9.71
C GLY A 104 26.41 -11.22 9.88
N GLU A 105 25.57 -11.11 8.87
CA GLU A 105 24.34 -10.31 8.91
C GLU A 105 23.22 -11.02 9.68
N GLY A 106 23.13 -12.35 9.54
CA GLY A 106 22.14 -13.18 10.24
C GLY A 106 22.21 -13.03 11.78
N MET A 107 23.42 -12.86 12.33
CA MET A 107 23.61 -12.65 13.76
C MET A 107 22.97 -11.35 14.27
N VAL A 108 22.88 -10.29 13.45
CA VAL A 108 22.19 -9.05 13.82
C VAL A 108 20.73 -9.34 14.12
N SER A 109 20.06 -10.06 13.22
CA SER A 109 18.64 -10.42 13.36
C SER A 109 18.42 -11.45 14.47
N LEU A 110 19.24 -12.51 14.53
CA LEU A 110 19.10 -13.58 15.52
C LEU A 110 19.31 -13.06 16.95
N LEU A 111 20.39 -12.34 17.18
CA LEU A 111 20.71 -11.81 18.50
C LEU A 111 19.79 -10.63 18.84
N GLY A 112 19.42 -9.82 17.85
CA GLY A 112 18.44 -8.75 17.99
C GLY A 112 17.12 -9.25 18.54
N THR A 113 16.58 -10.29 17.95
CA THR A 113 15.35 -10.96 18.40
C THR A 113 15.43 -11.45 19.85
N LYS A 114 16.61 -11.90 20.28
CA LYS A 114 16.83 -12.41 21.66
C LYS A 114 17.02 -11.31 22.69
N LEU A 115 17.58 -10.18 22.28
CA LEU A 115 17.84 -9.03 23.16
C LEU A 115 16.64 -8.07 23.23
N ASP A 116 15.80 -8.01 22.18
CA ASP A 116 14.63 -7.13 22.16
C ASP A 116 13.60 -7.52 23.23
N GLY A 117 13.22 -6.55 24.06
CA GLY A 117 12.32 -6.79 25.18
C GLY A 117 12.96 -7.55 26.35
N ALA A 118 14.25 -7.87 26.33
CA ALA A 118 14.96 -8.43 27.47
C ALA A 118 15.17 -7.37 28.55
N GLY A 119 14.29 -7.35 29.54
CA GLY A 119 14.23 -6.25 30.51
C GLY A 119 13.61 -5.00 29.92
N ALA A 120 14.37 -3.92 29.79
CA ALA A 120 13.95 -2.66 29.16
C ALA A 120 14.71 -2.39 27.84
N LEU A 121 15.45 -3.37 27.32
CA LEU A 121 16.22 -3.21 26.08
C LEU A 121 15.30 -3.14 24.86
N GLN A 122 15.66 -2.28 23.94
CA GLN A 122 15.02 -2.15 22.62
C GLN A 122 16.12 -2.22 21.57
N THR A 123 16.06 -3.21 20.69
CA THR A 123 17.04 -3.33 19.62
C THR A 123 16.69 -2.39 18.46
N VAL A 124 17.71 -1.77 17.90
CA VAL A 124 17.61 -1.00 16.66
C VAL A 124 17.32 -1.95 15.50
N ASP A 125 16.52 -1.51 14.53
CA ASP A 125 16.19 -2.32 13.33
C ASP A 125 17.47 -2.79 12.63
N SER A 126 17.55 -4.10 12.38
CA SER A 126 18.76 -4.73 11.82
C SER A 126 19.10 -4.19 10.41
N ARG A 127 18.09 -3.83 9.63
CA ARG A 127 18.26 -3.30 8.27
C ARG A 127 18.77 -1.88 8.29
N ALA A 128 18.26 -1.06 9.20
CA ALA A 128 18.76 0.29 9.43
C ALA A 128 20.23 0.28 9.85
N VAL A 129 20.61 -0.65 10.73
CA VAL A 129 22.01 -0.83 11.14
C VAL A 129 22.88 -1.25 9.97
N MET A 130 22.49 -2.28 9.21
CA MET A 130 23.29 -2.77 8.08
C MET A 130 23.51 -1.69 7.03
N HIS A 131 22.46 -0.91 6.74
CA HIS A 131 22.60 0.18 5.78
C HIS A 131 23.53 1.30 6.29
N THR A 132 23.43 1.67 7.57
CA THR A 132 24.34 2.65 8.17
C THR A 132 25.80 2.16 8.10
N MET A 133 26.05 0.87 8.36
CA MET A 133 27.37 0.27 8.23
C MET A 133 27.91 0.40 6.79
N GLU A 134 27.09 0.09 5.79
CA GLU A 134 27.46 0.18 4.39
C GLU A 134 27.69 1.64 3.94
N ARG A 135 26.79 2.56 4.28
CA ARG A 135 26.86 3.99 3.95
C ARG A 135 28.11 4.66 4.48
N GLU A 136 28.43 4.37 5.75
CA GLU A 136 29.58 4.97 6.44
C GLU A 136 30.88 4.19 6.22
N GLY A 137 30.83 3.07 5.48
CA GLY A 137 31.99 2.22 5.23
C GLY A 137 32.56 1.59 6.51
N LEU A 138 31.71 1.25 7.47
CA LEU A 138 32.09 0.69 8.77
C LEU A 138 32.37 -0.80 8.65
N GLU A 139 33.40 -1.28 9.35
CA GLU A 139 33.79 -2.69 9.28
C GLU A 139 32.99 -3.55 10.27
N ALA A 140 32.56 -4.73 9.82
CA ALA A 140 31.92 -5.73 10.65
C ALA A 140 32.84 -6.21 11.78
N GLY A 141 32.28 -6.34 12.98
CA GLY A 141 33.06 -6.82 14.15
C GLY A 141 34.01 -5.78 14.75
N ASP A 142 34.02 -4.52 14.30
CA ASP A 142 34.86 -3.45 14.87
C ASP A 142 34.11 -2.67 15.94
N ALA A 143 34.76 -2.50 17.13
CA ALA A 143 34.16 -1.79 18.24
C ALA A 143 34.00 -0.29 18.00
N ALA A 144 34.88 0.34 17.21
CA ALA A 144 34.73 1.75 16.83
C ALA A 144 33.52 1.95 15.87
N ALA A 145 33.31 1.03 14.95
CA ALA A 145 32.13 1.00 14.09
C ALA A 145 30.84 0.83 14.92
N GLY A 146 30.82 -0.05 15.90
CA GLY A 146 29.71 -0.22 16.82
C GLY A 146 29.39 1.05 17.64
N ALA A 147 30.43 1.73 18.14
CA ALA A 147 30.24 3.00 18.86
C ALA A 147 29.71 4.12 17.96
N GLN A 148 30.17 4.19 16.71
CA GLN A 148 29.67 5.17 15.72
C GLN A 148 28.20 4.89 15.39
N ALA A 149 27.84 3.64 15.09
CA ALA A 149 26.46 3.25 14.85
C ALA A 149 25.55 3.54 16.06
N ALA A 150 26.00 3.22 17.27
CA ALA A 150 25.25 3.54 18.49
C ALA A 150 25.00 5.05 18.64
N THR A 151 25.97 5.88 18.28
CA THR A 151 25.82 7.34 18.31
C THR A 151 24.79 7.81 17.30
N GLU A 152 24.78 7.27 16.10
CA GLU A 152 23.85 7.64 15.02
C GLU A 152 22.40 7.32 15.39
N PHE A 153 22.17 6.14 15.97
CA PHE A 153 20.83 5.72 16.42
C PHE A 153 20.46 6.23 17.84
N GLY A 154 21.34 6.99 18.50
CA GLY A 154 21.10 7.43 19.87
C GLY A 154 21.00 6.27 20.87
N ALA A 155 21.53 5.10 20.51
CA ALA A 155 21.49 3.91 21.34
C ALA A 155 22.55 3.99 22.45
N ARG A 156 22.18 3.54 23.65
CA ARG A 156 23.10 3.49 24.79
C ARG A 156 24.06 2.32 24.70
N TYR A 157 23.62 1.20 24.15
CA TYR A 157 24.40 -0.02 24.11
C TYR A 157 24.70 -0.43 22.68
N TYR A 158 25.80 -1.14 22.47
CA TYR A 158 26.08 -1.79 21.20
C TYR A 158 26.77 -3.13 21.40
N VAL A 159 26.52 -4.06 20.50
CA VAL A 159 27.09 -5.40 20.47
C VAL A 159 27.98 -5.55 19.25
N VAL A 160 29.17 -6.06 19.49
CA VAL A 160 30.18 -6.37 18.48
C VAL A 160 30.55 -7.84 18.62
N GLY A 161 30.69 -8.54 17.49
CA GLY A 161 31.01 -9.96 17.53
C GLY A 161 31.80 -10.46 16.35
N ASN A 162 32.34 -11.68 16.50
CA ASN A 162 32.98 -12.43 15.43
C ASN A 162 32.54 -13.89 15.47
N LEU A 163 32.59 -14.53 14.30
CA LEU A 163 32.32 -15.94 14.08
C LEU A 163 33.51 -16.55 13.35
N VAL A 164 34.08 -17.60 13.91
CA VAL A 164 35.16 -18.36 13.29
C VAL A 164 34.69 -19.80 13.08
N GLU A 165 34.69 -20.27 11.82
CA GLU A 165 34.38 -21.66 11.48
C GLU A 165 35.66 -22.38 11.08
N ALA A 166 35.88 -23.54 11.66
CA ALA A 166 36.97 -24.43 11.27
C ALA A 166 36.58 -25.91 11.46
N GLY A 167 36.63 -26.69 10.39
CA GLY A 167 36.39 -28.12 10.45
C GLY A 167 34.97 -28.50 10.90
N GLY A 168 33.95 -27.73 10.51
CA GLY A 168 32.54 -27.96 10.85
C GLY A 168 32.18 -27.56 12.28
N ARG A 169 33.08 -26.88 12.99
CA ARG A 169 32.79 -26.26 14.31
C ARG A 169 32.91 -24.75 14.24
N MET A 170 32.00 -24.08 14.88
CA MET A 170 31.99 -22.63 14.99
C MET A 170 32.30 -22.17 16.39
N GLN A 171 33.03 -21.07 16.50
CA GLN A 171 33.16 -20.28 17.70
C GLN A 171 32.54 -18.90 17.44
N ILE A 172 31.57 -18.52 18.26
CA ILE A 172 30.91 -17.23 18.19
C ILE A 172 31.29 -16.46 19.47
N SER A 173 31.86 -15.29 19.30
CA SER A 173 32.22 -14.42 20.42
C SER A 173 31.55 -13.06 20.21
N ALA A 174 31.03 -12.48 21.31
CA ALA A 174 30.41 -11.16 21.26
C ALA A 174 30.73 -10.38 22.53
N ALA A 175 30.79 -9.07 22.40
CA ALA A 175 31.00 -8.14 23.49
C ALA A 175 29.93 -7.04 23.47
N LEU A 176 29.37 -6.75 24.64
CA LEU A 176 28.38 -5.70 24.86
C LEU A 176 29.08 -4.48 25.46
N TYR A 177 28.84 -3.32 24.90
CA TYR A 177 29.43 -2.05 25.33
C TYR A 177 28.34 -1.06 25.76
N ASP A 178 28.71 -0.13 26.64
CA ASP A 178 27.92 1.07 26.96
C ASP A 178 28.57 2.27 26.26
N ALA A 179 27.90 2.87 25.31
CA ALA A 179 28.40 3.99 24.49
C ALA A 179 28.73 5.25 25.32
N THR A 180 28.26 5.32 26.59
CA THR A 180 28.58 6.41 27.51
C THR A 180 29.87 6.18 28.26
N ARG A 181 30.54 5.03 28.07
CA ARG A 181 31.79 4.65 28.73
C ARG A 181 32.97 4.65 27.76
N ASP A 182 34.15 4.43 28.29
CA ASP A 182 35.44 4.53 27.61
C ASP A 182 35.82 3.32 26.70
N GLY A 183 34.84 2.64 26.12
CA GLY A 183 35.09 1.52 25.20
C GLY A 183 35.47 0.19 25.87
N THR A 184 35.31 0.07 27.21
CA THR A 184 35.45 -1.21 27.90
C THR A 184 34.16 -2.00 27.83
N PRO A 185 34.16 -3.27 27.40
CA PRO A 185 32.96 -4.08 27.39
C PRO A 185 32.36 -4.26 28.77
N ILE A 186 31.05 -4.21 28.88
CA ILE A 186 30.30 -4.43 30.11
C ILE A 186 29.83 -5.89 30.25
N GLY A 187 29.91 -6.65 29.17
CA GLY A 187 29.62 -8.08 29.09
C GLY A 187 30.36 -8.70 27.91
N GLU A 188 30.89 -9.89 28.11
CA GLU A 188 31.55 -10.69 27.06
C GLU A 188 31.00 -12.10 27.11
N ALA A 189 30.83 -12.71 25.95
CA ALA A 189 30.33 -14.06 25.79
C ALA A 189 31.11 -14.79 24.69
N SER A 190 31.34 -16.09 24.84
CA SER A 190 31.95 -16.91 23.80
C SER A 190 31.42 -18.34 23.90
N VAL A 191 30.81 -18.80 22.79
CA VAL A 191 30.19 -20.12 22.68
C VAL A 191 30.83 -20.90 21.54
N GLN A 192 30.76 -22.24 21.61
CA GLN A 192 31.32 -23.11 20.60
C GLN A 192 30.36 -24.29 20.32
N GLY A 193 30.17 -24.64 19.06
CA GLY A 193 29.33 -25.77 18.64
C GLY A 193 29.39 -26.02 17.16
N THR A 194 28.44 -26.76 16.67
CA THR A 194 28.25 -27.04 15.22
C THR A 194 27.21 -26.08 14.64
N GLU A 195 27.10 -26.06 13.32
CA GLU A 195 26.07 -25.27 12.64
C GLU A 195 24.65 -25.69 13.06
N ASP A 196 24.42 -26.97 13.27
CA ASP A 196 23.12 -27.51 13.74
C ASP A 196 22.73 -27.02 15.15
N GLU A 197 23.73 -26.61 15.96
CA GLU A 197 23.52 -26.08 17.31
C GLU A 197 23.39 -24.55 17.35
N MET A 198 23.33 -23.88 16.18
CA MET A 198 23.37 -22.42 16.04
C MET A 198 22.38 -21.70 16.96
N PHE A 199 21.13 -22.14 17.01
CA PHE A 199 20.10 -21.49 17.83
C PHE A 199 20.37 -21.60 19.33
N GLU A 200 20.90 -22.75 19.76
CA GLU A 200 21.31 -22.94 21.15
C GLU A 200 22.53 -22.07 21.50
N LEU A 201 23.46 -21.93 20.55
CA LEU A 201 24.62 -21.07 20.69
C LEU A 201 24.23 -19.59 20.82
N VAL A 202 23.27 -19.13 19.99
CA VAL A 202 22.74 -17.75 20.08
C VAL A 202 22.01 -17.52 21.40
N ASP A 203 21.23 -18.50 21.90
CA ASP A 203 20.56 -18.41 23.20
C ASP A 203 21.55 -18.30 24.36
N GLN A 204 22.60 -19.10 24.32
CA GLN A 204 23.70 -19.05 25.33
C GLN A 204 24.41 -17.69 25.25
N LEU A 205 24.77 -17.25 24.03
CA LEU A 205 25.46 -15.98 23.81
C LEU A 205 24.63 -14.79 24.34
N ALA A 206 23.33 -14.75 24.04
CA ALA A 206 22.42 -13.71 24.53
C ALA A 206 22.32 -13.73 26.08
N ALA A 207 22.18 -14.91 26.68
CA ALA A 207 22.08 -15.06 28.13
C ALA A 207 23.35 -14.59 28.85
N GLU A 208 24.53 -14.90 28.31
CA GLU A 208 25.81 -14.48 28.87
C GLU A 208 26.00 -12.96 28.75
N LEU A 209 25.68 -12.36 27.56
CA LEU A 209 25.75 -10.90 27.35
C LEU A 209 24.82 -10.14 28.32
N LEU A 210 23.59 -10.63 28.51
CA LEU A 210 22.61 -10.01 29.41
C LEU A 210 23.03 -10.12 30.89
N SER A 211 23.81 -11.13 31.26
CA SER A 211 24.34 -11.26 32.61
C SER A 211 25.24 -10.09 32.97
N GLY A 212 25.94 -9.48 32.01
CA GLY A 212 26.78 -8.29 32.19
C GLY A 212 25.99 -7.00 32.50
N LEU A 213 24.69 -6.94 32.07
CA LEU A 213 23.82 -5.79 32.37
C LEU A 213 23.19 -5.84 33.75
N SER A 214 23.12 -7.00 34.36
CA SER A 214 22.38 -7.22 35.60
C SER A 214 23.33 -7.27 36.79
N GLY A 215 23.45 -6.21 37.56
CA GLY A 215 24.00 -6.23 38.90
C GLY A 215 23.10 -6.91 39.96
N GLY A 216 22.25 -7.87 39.55
CA GLY A 216 21.30 -8.59 40.40
C GLY A 216 21.06 -10.03 39.91
N PRO A 217 20.43 -10.90 40.73
CA PRO A 217 20.23 -12.30 40.34
C PRO A 217 19.47 -12.40 39.04
N ALA A 218 20.04 -13.14 38.10
CA ALA A 218 19.62 -13.33 36.74
C ALA A 218 18.09 -13.17 36.55
N ALA A 219 17.66 -12.04 36.01
CA ALA A 219 16.32 -11.90 35.54
C ALA A 219 16.09 -13.10 34.63
N ARG A 220 15.05 -13.90 34.94
CA ARG A 220 14.72 -15.14 34.23
C ARG A 220 14.75 -14.86 32.75
N VAL A 221 15.86 -15.21 32.11
CA VAL A 221 15.91 -15.30 30.65
C VAL A 221 14.81 -16.30 30.33
N ARG A 222 13.65 -15.78 29.95
CA ARG A 222 12.63 -16.65 29.32
C ARG A 222 13.39 -17.34 28.22
N ARG A 223 13.38 -18.67 28.20
CA ARG A 223 13.73 -19.42 27.01
C ARG A 223 12.89 -18.86 25.89
N ILE A 224 13.45 -17.93 25.13
CA ILE A 224 12.85 -17.38 23.92
C ILE A 224 13.22 -18.33 22.77
N ALA A 225 13.22 -19.63 23.05
CA ALA A 225 13.48 -20.69 22.10
C ALA A 225 12.36 -20.87 21.07
N THR A 226 11.42 -19.91 20.95
CA THR A 226 10.23 -20.10 20.10
C THR A 226 9.92 -18.93 19.17
N VAL A 227 10.78 -17.92 19.10
CA VAL A 227 10.46 -16.67 18.40
C VAL A 227 10.82 -16.69 16.90
N THR A 228 11.65 -17.63 16.46
CA THR A 228 11.99 -17.83 15.04
C THR A 228 11.82 -19.30 14.68
N THR A 229 12.48 -19.76 13.65
CA THR A 229 12.54 -21.16 13.28
C THR A 229 13.69 -21.88 14.01
N GLU A 230 13.58 -23.19 14.20
CA GLU A 230 14.68 -24.07 14.58
C GLU A 230 15.30 -24.78 13.34
N SER A 231 14.82 -24.46 12.13
CA SER A 231 15.34 -24.98 10.86
C SER A 231 16.32 -23.99 10.25
N LEU A 232 17.59 -24.38 10.18
CA LEU A 232 18.62 -23.56 9.52
C LEU A 232 18.35 -23.41 8.01
N PRO A 233 17.89 -24.42 7.26
CA PRO A 233 17.46 -24.26 5.87
C PRO A 233 16.31 -23.24 5.73
N ALA A 234 15.33 -23.26 6.64
CA ALA A 234 14.25 -22.27 6.64
C ALA A 234 14.77 -20.85 6.86
N LEU A 235 15.69 -20.68 7.82
CA LEU A 235 16.30 -19.38 8.11
C LEU A 235 17.12 -18.85 6.94
N LYS A 236 17.90 -19.71 6.28
CA LYS A 236 18.69 -19.32 5.10
C LYS A 236 17.78 -18.87 3.94
N ALA A 237 16.72 -19.63 3.66
CA ALA A 237 15.73 -19.26 2.66
C ALA A 237 15.00 -17.95 3.02
N PHE A 238 14.75 -17.70 4.30
CA PHE A 238 14.16 -16.46 4.80
C PHE A 238 15.06 -15.26 4.50
N PHE A 239 16.35 -15.30 4.83
CA PHE A 239 17.27 -14.19 4.57
C PHE A 239 17.46 -13.94 3.05
N GLU A 240 17.50 -14.99 2.25
CA GLU A 240 17.51 -14.86 0.79
C GLU A 240 16.24 -14.13 0.28
N GLY A 241 15.08 -14.47 0.83
CA GLY A 241 13.81 -13.79 0.54
C GLY A 241 13.84 -12.30 0.90
N GLU A 242 14.39 -11.95 2.07
CA GLU A 242 14.55 -10.56 2.50
C GLU A 242 15.46 -9.75 1.57
N GLU A 243 16.59 -10.31 1.16
CA GLU A 243 17.52 -9.65 0.22
C GLU A 243 16.85 -9.40 -1.14
N GLN A 244 16.16 -10.41 -1.69
CA GLN A 244 15.45 -10.30 -2.95
C GLN A 244 14.31 -9.28 -2.89
N PHE A 245 13.58 -9.21 -1.76
CA PHE A 245 12.54 -8.21 -1.55
C PHE A 245 13.10 -6.79 -1.61
N ARG A 246 14.19 -6.52 -0.88
CA ARG A 246 14.85 -5.20 -0.90
C ARG A 246 15.26 -4.77 -2.30
N ARG A 247 15.64 -5.72 -3.16
CA ARG A 247 16.02 -5.47 -4.57
C ARG A 247 14.85 -5.35 -5.53
N GLY A 248 13.61 -5.51 -5.08
CA GLY A 248 12.42 -5.48 -5.95
C GLY A 248 12.27 -6.74 -6.81
N GLN A 249 12.92 -7.84 -6.43
CA GLN A 249 12.84 -9.15 -7.07
C GLN A 249 11.71 -9.95 -6.42
N PHE A 250 10.49 -9.45 -6.53
CA PHE A 250 9.35 -9.96 -5.76
C PHE A 250 9.02 -11.42 -6.07
N ALA A 251 9.08 -11.81 -7.34
CA ALA A 251 8.81 -13.19 -7.74
C ALA A 251 9.84 -14.19 -7.13
N ALA A 252 11.11 -13.82 -7.11
CA ALA A 252 12.17 -14.63 -6.50
C ALA A 252 12.00 -14.67 -4.97
N SER A 253 11.67 -13.53 -4.35
CA SER A 253 11.43 -13.42 -2.92
C SER A 253 10.24 -14.29 -2.47
N VAL A 254 9.14 -14.32 -3.23
CA VAL A 254 8.02 -15.25 -2.97
C VAL A 254 8.52 -16.70 -2.95
N ALA A 255 9.32 -17.12 -3.94
CA ALA A 255 9.84 -18.48 -4.00
C ALA A 255 10.78 -18.80 -2.82
N SER A 256 11.58 -17.86 -2.36
CA SER A 256 12.47 -18.04 -1.21
C SER A 256 11.69 -18.15 0.11
N PHE A 257 10.70 -17.29 0.34
CA PHE A 257 9.83 -17.42 1.53
C PHE A 257 8.95 -18.67 1.48
N GLN A 258 8.49 -19.12 0.30
CA GLN A 258 7.80 -20.41 0.16
C GLN A 258 8.69 -21.57 0.60
N ARG A 259 9.97 -21.59 0.18
CA ARG A 259 10.94 -22.58 0.67
C ARG A 259 11.10 -22.49 2.21
N ALA A 260 11.17 -21.28 2.76
CA ALA A 260 11.31 -21.11 4.21
C ALA A 260 10.13 -21.75 4.98
N VAL A 261 8.89 -21.57 4.52
CA VAL A 261 7.71 -22.18 5.16
C VAL A 261 7.51 -23.65 4.82
N GLU A 262 8.08 -24.15 3.72
CA GLU A 262 8.16 -25.58 3.40
C GLU A 262 9.13 -26.30 4.34
N GLU A 263 10.28 -25.71 4.65
CA GLU A 263 11.29 -26.22 5.59
C GLU A 263 10.85 -26.15 7.06
N ASP A 264 10.06 -25.14 7.42
CA ASP A 264 9.40 -25.01 8.73
C ASP A 264 8.04 -24.35 8.59
N SER A 265 6.98 -25.16 8.54
CA SER A 265 5.60 -24.70 8.41
C SER A 265 5.07 -23.89 9.62
N THR A 266 5.84 -23.84 10.70
CA THR A 266 5.49 -23.09 11.92
C THR A 266 6.25 -21.76 12.03
N PHE A 267 7.04 -21.40 11.03
CA PHE A 267 7.83 -20.18 10.97
C PHE A 267 6.93 -18.95 10.73
N ALA A 268 6.31 -18.43 11.78
CA ALA A 268 5.33 -17.35 11.75
C ALA A 268 5.83 -16.10 11.00
N LEU A 269 7.09 -15.69 11.21
CA LEU A 269 7.66 -14.51 10.57
C LEU A 269 7.82 -14.73 9.05
N ALA A 270 8.20 -15.93 8.60
CA ALA A 270 8.28 -16.24 7.18
C ALA A 270 6.90 -16.23 6.52
N HIS A 271 5.87 -16.73 7.16
CA HIS A 271 4.49 -16.61 6.68
C HIS A 271 4.05 -15.14 6.58
N TYR A 272 4.36 -14.33 7.58
CA TYR A 272 4.08 -12.89 7.56
C TYR A 272 4.79 -12.21 6.39
N ARG A 273 6.09 -12.46 6.21
CA ARG A 273 6.86 -11.89 5.08
C ARG A 273 6.35 -12.37 3.73
N LEU A 274 6.04 -13.66 3.61
CA LEU A 274 5.45 -14.21 2.38
C LEU A 274 4.12 -13.52 2.02
N SER A 275 3.30 -13.21 3.02
CA SER A 275 2.05 -12.47 2.78
C SER A 275 2.31 -11.09 2.19
N ILE A 276 3.28 -10.33 2.73
CA ILE A 276 3.65 -8.99 2.24
C ILE A 276 4.21 -9.07 0.82
N VAL A 277 5.21 -9.94 0.58
CA VAL A 277 5.86 -9.99 -0.73
C VAL A 277 4.93 -10.48 -1.82
N ALA A 278 3.97 -11.36 -1.49
CA ALA A 278 2.94 -11.80 -2.42
C ALA A 278 1.98 -10.66 -2.84
N GLU A 279 1.73 -9.67 -1.98
CA GLU A 279 1.03 -8.44 -2.37
C GLU A 279 1.82 -7.69 -3.45
N TRP A 280 3.11 -7.50 -3.27
CA TRP A 280 3.98 -6.82 -4.24
C TRP A 280 4.14 -7.59 -5.56
N ALA A 281 4.07 -8.91 -5.49
CA ALA A 281 4.02 -9.79 -6.67
C ALA A 281 2.61 -9.89 -7.28
N LEU A 282 1.61 -9.21 -6.69
CA LEU A 282 0.19 -9.20 -7.11
C LEU A 282 -0.47 -10.58 -7.06
N LEU A 283 -0.05 -11.43 -6.13
CA LEU A 283 -0.52 -12.80 -5.91
C LEU A 283 -1.46 -12.87 -4.69
N GLY A 284 -2.68 -12.37 -4.83
CA GLY A 284 -3.63 -12.22 -3.73
C GLY A 284 -3.91 -13.50 -2.94
N ALA A 285 -4.14 -14.64 -3.61
CA ALA A 285 -4.41 -15.92 -2.96
C ALA A 285 -3.23 -16.43 -2.10
N VAL A 286 -1.98 -16.23 -2.56
CA VAL A 286 -0.78 -16.58 -1.79
C VAL A 286 -0.67 -15.69 -0.56
N SER A 287 -0.92 -14.39 -0.74
CA SER A 287 -0.91 -13.42 0.35
C SER A 287 -1.94 -13.77 1.44
N ASP A 288 -3.17 -14.10 1.06
CA ASP A 288 -4.24 -14.47 1.99
C ASP A 288 -3.93 -15.76 2.76
N ALA A 289 -3.46 -16.79 2.06
CA ALA A 289 -3.10 -18.07 2.67
C ALA A 289 -1.97 -17.88 3.70
N SER A 290 -0.96 -17.10 3.34
CA SER A 290 0.20 -16.84 4.21
C SER A 290 -0.15 -15.98 5.41
N ALA A 291 -1.03 -14.97 5.26
CA ALA A 291 -1.55 -14.19 6.38
C ALA A 291 -2.27 -15.06 7.41
N LYS A 292 -3.09 -16.02 6.96
CA LYS A 292 -3.78 -16.98 7.86
C LYS A 292 -2.80 -17.82 8.67
N GLU A 293 -1.77 -18.34 8.04
CA GLU A 293 -0.75 -19.12 8.76
C GLU A 293 0.09 -18.25 9.69
N ALA A 294 0.42 -17.00 9.33
CA ALA A 294 1.07 -16.08 10.23
C ALA A 294 0.25 -15.83 11.52
N ILE A 295 -1.07 -15.66 11.39
CA ILE A 295 -1.99 -15.56 12.54
C ILE A 295 -1.96 -16.82 13.38
N ARG A 296 -2.04 -17.99 12.74
CA ARG A 296 -2.07 -19.29 13.42
C ARG A 296 -0.86 -19.50 14.33
N TRP A 297 0.31 -19.03 13.90
CA TRP A 297 1.58 -19.20 14.61
C TRP A 297 2.04 -17.92 15.31
N ALA A 298 1.19 -16.91 15.44
CA ALA A 298 1.54 -15.60 15.96
C ALA A 298 2.12 -15.60 17.40
N ASP A 299 1.86 -16.66 18.17
CA ASP A 299 2.46 -16.82 19.52
C ASP A 299 3.99 -17.04 19.46
N ARG A 300 4.52 -17.36 18.29
CA ARG A 300 5.96 -17.49 17.99
C ARG A 300 6.63 -16.18 17.57
N LEU A 301 5.88 -15.10 17.43
CA LEU A 301 6.42 -13.77 17.09
C LEU A 301 6.90 -13.01 18.35
N THR A 302 7.88 -12.13 18.15
CA THR A 302 8.24 -11.15 19.18
C THR A 302 7.05 -10.22 19.46
N PRO A 303 7.00 -9.55 20.61
CA PRO A 303 5.98 -8.53 20.86
C PRO A 303 5.98 -7.41 19.80
N ARG A 304 7.13 -7.04 19.23
CA ARG A 304 7.29 -6.08 18.14
C ARG A 304 6.67 -6.62 16.85
N ASP A 305 7.12 -7.79 16.39
CA ASP A 305 6.59 -8.42 15.16
C ASP A 305 5.09 -8.71 15.26
N ARG A 306 4.62 -9.06 16.48
CA ARG A 306 3.19 -9.23 16.73
C ARG A 306 2.39 -7.95 16.51
N ARG A 307 2.91 -6.80 16.99
CA ARG A 307 2.27 -5.50 16.75
C ARG A 307 2.28 -5.14 15.25
N MET A 308 3.38 -5.45 14.56
CA MET A 308 3.49 -5.27 13.10
C MET A 308 2.47 -6.13 12.36
N LEU A 309 2.37 -7.41 12.68
CA LEU A 309 1.36 -8.31 12.10
C LEU A 309 -0.07 -7.81 12.38
N ASP A 310 -0.38 -7.41 13.62
CA ASP A 310 -1.71 -6.90 13.99
C ASP A 310 -2.07 -5.62 13.17
N ALA A 311 -1.13 -4.71 12.95
CA ALA A 311 -1.31 -3.51 12.14
C ALA A 311 -1.49 -3.85 10.64
N TYR A 312 -0.67 -4.76 10.13
CA TYR A 312 -0.77 -5.29 8.77
C TYR A 312 -2.15 -5.92 8.50
N LEU A 313 -2.63 -6.78 9.40
CA LEU A 313 -3.94 -7.42 9.28
C LEU A 313 -5.09 -6.40 9.36
N THR A 314 -4.96 -5.37 10.19
CA THR A 314 -5.92 -4.26 10.26
C THR A 314 -6.02 -3.55 8.91
N ARG A 315 -4.88 -3.30 8.26
CA ARG A 315 -4.81 -2.73 6.90
C ARG A 315 -5.43 -3.67 5.86
N ARG A 316 -5.12 -4.96 5.92
CA ARG A 316 -5.67 -5.96 4.98
C ARG A 316 -7.19 -6.09 5.06
N LEU A 317 -7.77 -5.93 6.23
CA LEU A 317 -9.22 -5.88 6.41
C LEU A 317 -9.85 -4.56 5.99
N GLY A 318 -9.04 -3.62 5.49
CA GLY A 318 -9.48 -2.34 4.97
C GLY A 318 -9.68 -1.25 6.00
N ASP A 319 -9.39 -1.50 7.28
CA ASP A 319 -9.37 -0.44 8.31
C ASP A 319 -8.08 0.38 8.19
N ASN A 320 -8.01 1.17 7.11
CA ASN A 320 -6.82 1.95 6.78
C ASN A 320 -6.51 3.02 7.84
N LEU A 321 -7.52 3.62 8.45
CA LEU A 321 -7.32 4.64 9.49
C LEU A 321 -6.82 4.00 10.79
N GLY A 322 -7.42 2.89 11.22
CA GLY A 322 -6.95 2.14 12.38
C GLY A 322 -5.54 1.58 12.20
N ALA A 323 -5.21 1.11 11.01
CA ALA A 323 -3.86 0.64 10.70
C ALA A 323 -2.83 1.78 10.73
N ALA A 324 -3.16 2.95 10.15
CA ALA A 324 -2.27 4.11 10.21
C ALA A 324 -2.00 4.56 11.64
N GLU A 325 -3.00 4.51 12.53
CA GLU A 325 -2.83 4.81 13.95
C GLU A 325 -1.94 3.75 14.64
N ALA A 326 -2.15 2.47 14.33
CA ALA A 326 -1.33 1.37 14.84
C ALA A 326 0.15 1.54 14.45
N TYR A 327 0.44 1.84 13.18
CA TYR A 327 1.82 2.08 12.74
C TYR A 327 2.44 3.32 13.38
N ARG A 328 1.70 4.44 13.52
CA ARG A 328 2.19 5.61 14.28
C ARG A 328 2.49 5.26 15.74
N SER A 329 1.68 4.42 16.37
CA SER A 329 1.94 3.94 17.74
C SER A 329 3.18 3.06 17.82
N ILE A 330 3.47 2.24 16.79
CA ILE A 330 4.70 1.46 16.71
C ILE A 330 5.89 2.40 16.56
N LEU A 331 5.83 3.36 15.63
CA LEU A 331 6.88 4.35 15.39
C LEU A 331 7.15 5.25 16.62
N GLY A 332 6.14 5.51 17.43
CA GLY A 332 6.31 6.18 18.73
C GLY A 332 7.16 5.37 19.75
N SER A 333 7.21 4.04 19.58
CA SER A 333 8.02 3.14 20.43
C SER A 333 9.35 2.76 19.77
N TYR A 334 9.34 2.61 18.44
CA TYR A 334 10.46 2.18 17.59
C TYR A 334 10.59 3.15 16.40
N PRO A 335 11.21 4.33 16.58
CA PRO A 335 11.30 5.35 15.53
C PRO A 335 12.14 4.91 14.32
N ASP A 336 13.00 3.91 14.50
CA ASP A 336 13.85 3.27 13.52
C ASP A 336 13.19 2.10 12.78
N GLU A 337 11.93 1.76 13.10
CA GLU A 337 11.21 0.67 12.44
C GLU A 337 10.87 1.04 10.98
N MET A 338 11.77 0.68 10.09
CA MET A 338 11.69 1.04 8.67
C MET A 338 10.43 0.48 8.00
N GLU A 339 10.02 -0.72 8.36
CA GLU A 339 8.83 -1.35 7.80
C GLU A 339 7.53 -0.65 8.22
N ALA A 340 7.48 -0.16 9.48
CA ALA A 340 6.33 0.63 9.93
C ALA A 340 6.23 1.98 9.20
N TRP A 341 7.37 2.60 8.85
CA TRP A 341 7.40 3.79 8.00
C TRP A 341 6.89 3.47 6.59
N LEU A 342 7.35 2.36 6.00
CA LEU A 342 6.91 1.91 4.68
C LEU A 342 5.40 1.60 4.66
N ASP A 343 4.92 0.78 5.57
CA ASP A 343 3.51 0.39 5.64
C ASP A 343 2.58 1.59 5.92
N LEU A 344 3.04 2.55 6.73
CA LEU A 344 2.32 3.81 6.90
C LEU A 344 2.29 4.60 5.59
N SER A 345 3.39 4.62 4.83
CA SER A 345 3.43 5.29 3.54
C SER A 345 2.51 4.64 2.51
N GLU A 346 2.40 3.30 2.51
CA GLU A 346 1.46 2.56 1.67
C GLU A 346 0.00 3.00 1.90
N ILE A 347 -0.38 3.14 3.18
CA ILE A 347 -1.72 3.62 3.54
C ILE A 347 -1.92 5.06 3.06
N LEU A 348 -0.96 5.95 3.34
CA LEU A 348 -1.06 7.36 2.94
C LEU A 348 -1.09 7.51 1.41
N PHE A 349 -0.34 6.69 0.69
CA PHE A 349 -0.29 6.73 -0.77
C PHE A 349 -1.58 6.21 -1.42
N HIS A 350 -2.06 5.04 -1.00
CA HIS A 350 -3.14 4.34 -1.68
C HIS A 350 -4.53 4.62 -1.11
N ALA A 351 -4.65 4.92 0.19
CA ALA A 351 -5.94 5.10 0.83
C ALA A 351 -6.32 6.57 1.07
N ASN A 352 -5.38 7.50 1.21
CA ASN A 352 -5.69 8.91 1.44
C ASN A 352 -6.72 9.48 0.44
N PRO A 353 -6.61 9.21 -0.90
CA PRO A 353 -7.57 9.75 -1.84
C PRO A 353 -9.02 9.27 -1.60
N LEU A 354 -9.22 8.12 -0.96
CA LEU A 354 -10.56 7.63 -0.57
C LEU A 354 -11.22 8.52 0.50
N TYR A 355 -10.41 9.30 1.21
CA TYR A 355 -10.83 10.22 2.27
C TYR A 355 -10.69 11.70 1.88
N GLY A 356 -10.49 11.99 0.58
CA GLY A 356 -10.31 13.35 0.08
C GLY A 356 -8.96 13.98 0.47
N ARG A 357 -7.94 13.18 0.74
CA ARG A 357 -6.57 13.62 1.07
C ARG A 357 -5.62 13.20 -0.03
N SER A 358 -4.63 14.04 -0.35
CA SER A 358 -3.69 13.70 -1.41
C SER A 358 -2.72 12.59 -1.00
N PHE A 359 -2.38 11.73 -1.96
CA PHE A 359 -1.33 10.73 -1.80
C PHE A 359 0.07 11.35 -1.63
N LEU A 360 0.25 12.63 -1.96
CA LEU A 360 1.49 13.38 -1.72
C LEU A 360 1.88 13.43 -0.23
N GLU A 361 0.93 13.28 0.67
CA GLU A 361 1.19 13.22 2.12
C GLU A 361 2.08 12.03 2.54
N SER A 362 2.20 11.00 1.68
CA SER A 362 3.10 9.87 1.91
C SER A 362 4.59 10.21 1.74
N ARG A 363 4.93 11.36 1.15
CA ARG A 363 6.30 11.75 0.86
C ARG A 363 7.21 11.71 2.09
N ALA A 364 6.77 12.35 3.18
CA ALA A 364 7.59 12.44 4.39
C ALA A 364 7.93 11.07 4.99
N THR A 365 6.97 10.11 4.93
CA THR A 365 7.19 8.74 5.40
C THR A 365 8.09 7.94 4.45
N LEU A 366 7.96 8.13 3.14
CA LEU A 366 8.84 7.52 2.13
C LEU A 366 10.26 8.07 2.19
N ASP A 367 10.41 9.39 2.32
CA ASP A 367 11.72 10.03 2.49
C ASP A 367 12.41 9.46 3.75
N ARG A 368 11.66 9.18 4.81
CA ARG A 368 12.19 8.53 6.00
C ARG A 368 12.68 7.10 5.75
N VAL A 369 11.96 6.32 4.93
CA VAL A 369 12.43 4.97 4.54
C VAL A 369 13.76 5.04 3.79
N ILE A 370 13.93 5.95 2.84
CA ILE A 370 15.19 6.07 2.07
C ILE A 370 16.32 6.76 2.84
N GLU A 371 16.05 7.41 3.97
CA GLU A 371 17.09 7.82 4.92
C GLU A 371 17.71 6.59 5.60
N PHE A 372 16.91 5.59 5.94
CA PHE A 372 17.40 4.32 6.49
C PHE A 372 17.99 3.40 5.42
N ASP A 373 17.32 3.24 4.28
CA ASP A 373 17.77 2.42 3.15
C ASP A 373 17.55 3.17 1.82
N PRO A 374 18.57 3.90 1.33
CA PRO A 374 18.50 4.63 0.08
C PRO A 374 18.17 3.77 -1.14
N ASN A 375 18.36 2.46 -1.07
CA ASN A 375 18.11 1.52 -2.15
C ASN A 375 16.85 0.66 -1.91
N HIS A 376 15.97 1.07 -1.00
CA HIS A 376 14.72 0.37 -0.75
C HIS A 376 13.79 0.43 -1.96
N SER A 377 13.65 -0.66 -2.69
CA SER A 377 12.99 -0.71 -4.00
C SER A 377 11.55 -0.21 -3.97
N THR A 378 10.76 -0.59 -2.95
CA THR A 378 9.35 -0.19 -2.85
C THR A 378 9.20 1.31 -2.58
N ALA A 379 10.06 1.89 -1.74
CA ALA A 379 10.08 3.33 -1.51
C ALA A 379 10.52 4.11 -2.77
N LEU A 380 11.53 3.60 -3.50
CA LEU A 380 11.97 4.19 -4.76
C LEU A 380 10.87 4.23 -5.82
N ILE A 381 10.06 3.16 -5.95
CA ILE A 381 8.91 3.11 -6.85
C ILE A 381 7.93 4.24 -6.51
N HIS A 382 7.52 4.38 -5.25
CA HIS A 382 6.55 5.39 -4.84
C HIS A 382 7.10 6.82 -4.99
N LEU A 383 8.36 7.05 -4.61
CA LEU A 383 9.00 8.36 -4.80
C LEU A 383 9.16 8.72 -6.28
N ALA A 384 9.41 7.74 -7.17
CA ALA A 384 9.42 7.96 -8.61
C ALA A 384 8.04 8.39 -9.12
N ARG A 385 6.97 7.75 -8.66
CA ARG A 385 5.58 8.13 -8.99
C ARG A 385 5.25 9.54 -8.49
N LEU A 386 5.65 9.89 -7.25
CA LEU A 386 5.48 11.25 -6.72
C LEU A 386 6.24 12.27 -7.55
N ALA A 387 7.49 11.97 -7.92
CA ALA A 387 8.30 12.86 -8.75
C ALA A 387 7.72 13.06 -10.16
N ALA A 388 7.14 12.00 -10.74
CA ALA A 388 6.45 12.07 -12.03
C ALA A 388 5.19 12.95 -11.95
N PHE A 389 4.37 12.76 -10.90
CA PHE A 389 3.16 13.55 -10.67
C PHE A 389 3.43 15.05 -10.53
N GLU A 390 4.55 15.40 -9.89
CA GLU A 390 4.99 16.80 -9.72
C GLU A 390 5.82 17.34 -10.89
N GLY A 391 6.02 16.56 -11.96
CA GLY A 391 6.83 16.96 -13.12
C GLY A 391 8.32 17.13 -12.79
N GLN A 392 8.82 16.51 -11.71
CA GLN A 392 10.21 16.62 -11.25
C GLN A 392 11.15 15.68 -12.02
N GLY A 393 11.32 15.87 -13.32
CA GLY A 393 12.06 14.96 -14.20
C GLY A 393 13.46 14.60 -13.71
N ALA A 394 14.26 15.57 -13.23
CA ALA A 394 15.61 15.30 -12.72
C ALA A 394 15.62 14.43 -11.46
N ARG A 395 14.64 14.59 -10.56
CA ARG A 395 14.48 13.74 -9.39
C ARG A 395 14.03 12.33 -9.80
N LEU A 396 13.08 12.24 -10.74
CA LEU A 396 12.64 10.97 -11.31
C LEU A 396 13.81 10.22 -11.96
N ASP A 397 14.67 10.88 -12.73
CA ASP A 397 15.86 10.28 -13.33
C ASP A 397 16.78 9.65 -12.27
N THR A 398 17.01 10.36 -11.18
CA THR A 398 17.84 9.86 -10.08
C THR A 398 17.24 8.62 -9.43
N LEU A 399 15.93 8.66 -9.11
CA LEU A 399 15.22 7.56 -8.46
C LEU A 399 15.10 6.33 -9.37
N ALA A 400 14.77 6.55 -10.65
CA ALA A 400 14.67 5.49 -11.65
C ALA A 400 16.02 4.78 -11.86
N MET A 401 17.11 5.53 -11.99
CA MET A 401 18.45 4.95 -12.13
C MET A 401 18.82 4.10 -10.91
N ARG A 402 18.58 4.58 -9.70
CA ARG A 402 18.83 3.82 -8.48
C ARG A 402 18.01 2.52 -8.45
N PHE A 403 16.71 2.61 -8.76
CA PHE A 403 15.84 1.44 -8.80
C PHE A 403 16.29 0.40 -9.82
N ILE A 404 16.62 0.80 -11.04
CA ILE A 404 17.04 -0.10 -12.11
C ILE A 404 18.36 -0.82 -11.77
N THR A 405 19.29 -0.15 -11.05
CA THR A 405 20.56 -0.78 -10.62
C THR A 405 20.37 -1.92 -9.61
N LEU A 406 19.22 -2.02 -8.94
CA LEU A 406 18.90 -3.14 -8.06
C LEU A 406 18.57 -4.43 -8.82
N ASN A 407 18.47 -4.38 -10.16
CA ASN A 407 18.04 -5.49 -11.02
C ASN A 407 16.69 -6.08 -10.58
N PRO A 408 15.62 -5.24 -10.52
CA PRO A 408 14.30 -5.68 -10.09
C PRO A 408 13.61 -6.58 -11.12
N ASP A 409 12.39 -7.03 -10.80
CA ASP A 409 11.57 -7.80 -11.75
C ASP A 409 11.36 -7.03 -13.07
N PRO A 410 11.41 -7.70 -14.24
CA PRO A 410 11.33 -7.04 -15.55
C PRO A 410 10.07 -6.18 -15.75
N GLY A 411 8.94 -6.58 -15.16
CA GLY A 411 7.69 -5.81 -15.22
C GLY A 411 7.78 -4.48 -14.46
N ARG A 412 8.47 -4.46 -13.33
CA ARG A 412 8.73 -3.24 -12.56
C ARG A 412 9.76 -2.35 -13.23
N THR A 413 10.76 -2.95 -13.87
CA THR A 413 11.71 -2.19 -14.71
C THR A 413 10.98 -1.46 -15.83
N LEU A 414 10.10 -2.17 -16.56
CA LEU A 414 9.31 -1.58 -17.63
C LEU A 414 8.43 -0.41 -17.13
N GLU A 415 7.77 -0.60 -15.99
CA GLU A 415 6.95 0.43 -15.35
C GLU A 415 7.74 1.72 -15.12
N ILE A 416 8.89 1.62 -14.45
CA ILE A 416 9.69 2.80 -14.08
C ILE A 416 10.34 3.46 -15.29
N GLU A 417 10.81 2.69 -16.25
CA GLU A 417 11.37 3.24 -17.49
C GLU A 417 10.31 3.92 -18.37
N ALA A 418 9.09 3.35 -18.44
CA ALA A 418 7.97 3.99 -19.13
C ALA A 418 7.57 5.29 -18.41
N LEU A 419 7.44 5.25 -17.08
CA LEU A 419 7.15 6.43 -16.29
C LEU A 419 8.19 7.54 -16.53
N GLN A 420 9.48 7.20 -16.52
CA GLN A 420 10.58 8.13 -16.77
C GLN A 420 10.53 8.70 -18.21
N ALA A 421 10.38 7.83 -19.21
CA ALA A 421 10.40 8.21 -20.61
C ALA A 421 9.26 9.20 -20.94
N TYR A 422 8.04 8.87 -20.56
CA TYR A 422 6.87 9.69 -20.87
C TYR A 422 6.78 10.95 -20.02
N THR A 423 7.21 10.92 -18.74
CA THR A 423 7.26 12.13 -17.90
C THR A 423 8.28 13.17 -18.44
N THR A 424 9.43 12.71 -18.94
CA THR A 424 10.47 13.61 -19.44
C THR A 424 10.28 14.01 -20.91
N GLY A 425 9.44 13.30 -21.65
CA GLY A 425 9.25 13.51 -23.09
C GLY A 425 10.49 13.19 -23.93
N ASP A 426 11.44 12.41 -23.40
CA ASP A 426 12.68 12.04 -24.09
C ASP A 426 12.41 11.02 -25.19
N ALA A 427 12.50 11.46 -26.44
CA ALA A 427 12.16 10.66 -27.61
C ALA A 427 13.01 9.37 -27.76
N GLU A 428 14.28 9.39 -27.34
CA GLU A 428 15.13 8.19 -27.39
C GLU A 428 14.70 7.17 -26.35
N ARG A 429 14.39 7.61 -25.13
CA ARG A 429 13.87 6.75 -24.06
C ARG A 429 12.49 6.19 -24.43
N ILE A 430 11.59 7.02 -24.94
CA ILE A 430 10.28 6.59 -25.43
C ILE A 430 10.44 5.47 -26.46
N ALA A 431 11.22 5.70 -27.51
CA ALA A 431 11.45 4.70 -28.55
C ALA A 431 12.10 3.40 -28.01
N ALA A 432 13.01 3.51 -27.04
CA ALA A 432 13.65 2.35 -26.41
C ALA A 432 12.67 1.52 -25.57
N VAL A 433 11.78 2.15 -24.83
CA VAL A 433 10.74 1.49 -24.04
C VAL A 433 9.69 0.84 -24.94
N GLU A 434 9.20 1.58 -25.94
CA GLU A 434 8.20 1.08 -26.91
C GLU A 434 8.71 -0.15 -27.67
N ALA A 435 9.98 -0.19 -28.05
CA ALA A 435 10.58 -1.34 -28.74
C ALA A 435 10.55 -2.63 -27.91
N ARG A 436 10.48 -2.53 -26.57
CA ARG A 436 10.46 -3.69 -25.67
C ARG A 436 9.04 -4.12 -25.26
N MET A 437 8.04 -3.24 -25.36
CA MET A 437 6.66 -3.51 -24.96
C MET A 437 6.04 -4.75 -25.62
N PRO A 438 6.26 -5.04 -26.92
CA PRO A 438 5.68 -6.23 -27.55
C PRO A 438 6.16 -7.55 -26.89
N SER A 439 7.36 -7.59 -26.33
CA SER A 439 7.91 -8.77 -25.65
C SER A 439 7.71 -8.78 -24.13
N ALA A 440 7.15 -7.70 -23.56
CA ALA A 440 6.90 -7.62 -22.14
C ALA A 440 5.74 -8.52 -21.71
N ASN A 441 5.73 -8.96 -20.45
CA ASN A 441 4.59 -9.68 -19.90
C ASN A 441 3.39 -8.73 -19.64
N ASP A 442 2.19 -9.30 -19.61
CA ASP A 442 0.95 -8.53 -19.51
C ASP A 442 0.87 -7.71 -18.20
N VAL A 443 1.34 -8.24 -17.07
CA VAL A 443 1.37 -7.53 -15.79
C VAL A 443 2.28 -6.29 -15.86
N GLY A 444 3.45 -6.41 -16.47
CA GLY A 444 4.36 -5.27 -16.67
C GLY A 444 3.74 -4.15 -17.51
N LEU A 445 3.01 -4.53 -18.57
CA LEU A 445 2.25 -3.54 -19.39
C LEU A 445 1.13 -2.89 -18.58
N VAL A 446 0.39 -3.65 -17.76
CA VAL A 446 -0.65 -3.11 -16.87
C VAL A 446 -0.06 -2.06 -15.92
N LEU A 447 1.08 -2.38 -15.29
CA LEU A 447 1.77 -1.45 -14.39
C LEU A 447 2.26 -0.19 -15.13
N ALA A 448 2.75 -0.34 -16.37
CA ALA A 448 3.19 0.78 -17.19
C ALA A 448 2.02 1.69 -17.59
N VAL A 449 0.87 1.14 -18.09
CA VAL A 449 -0.34 1.94 -18.37
C VAL A 449 -0.77 2.69 -17.12
N TRP A 450 -0.89 1.96 -16.01
CA TRP A 450 -1.36 2.54 -14.75
C TRP A 450 -0.47 3.70 -14.31
N SER A 451 0.86 3.52 -14.30
CA SER A 451 1.79 4.54 -13.83
C SER A 451 1.84 5.75 -14.75
N VAL A 452 1.89 5.57 -16.08
CA VAL A 452 1.95 6.66 -17.06
C VAL A 452 0.64 7.45 -17.08
N ALA A 453 -0.50 6.77 -17.01
CA ALA A 453 -1.81 7.42 -17.00
C ALA A 453 -2.09 8.19 -15.70
N THR A 454 -1.66 7.66 -14.56
CA THR A 454 -2.08 8.14 -13.23
C THR A 454 -1.18 9.27 -12.72
N TYR A 455 0.15 9.17 -12.92
CA TYR A 455 1.07 10.12 -12.28
C TYR A 455 1.41 11.31 -13.16
N PRO A 456 2.07 11.19 -14.34
CA PRO A 456 2.28 12.33 -15.19
C PRO A 456 1.00 12.76 -15.94
N HIS A 457 -0.06 11.95 -15.88
CA HIS A 457 -1.29 12.10 -16.67
C HIS A 457 -1.02 12.18 -18.19
N GLU A 458 -0.01 11.43 -18.63
CA GLU A 458 0.41 11.39 -20.04
C GLU A 458 -0.49 10.43 -20.82
N ILE A 459 -1.57 11.00 -21.38
CA ILE A 459 -2.65 10.20 -22.01
C ILE A 459 -2.19 9.53 -23.32
N ASP A 460 -1.36 10.20 -24.14
CA ASP A 460 -0.88 9.63 -25.40
C ASP A 460 0.03 8.43 -25.17
N GLY A 461 0.96 8.54 -24.21
CA GLY A 461 1.81 7.44 -23.81
C GLY A 461 1.02 6.28 -23.19
N ALA A 462 0.06 6.59 -22.32
CA ALA A 462 -0.82 5.58 -21.72
C ALA A 462 -1.66 4.86 -22.78
N GLU A 463 -2.19 5.58 -23.79
CA GLU A 463 -2.93 5.01 -24.92
C GLU A 463 -2.05 4.08 -25.75
N HIS A 464 -0.79 4.49 -26.02
CA HIS A 464 0.16 3.62 -26.71
C HIS A 464 0.37 2.30 -25.98
N VAL A 465 0.69 2.34 -24.68
CA VAL A 465 0.91 1.13 -23.86
C VAL A 465 -0.37 0.29 -23.76
N ALA A 466 -1.54 0.90 -23.56
CA ALA A 466 -2.84 0.21 -23.51
C ALA A 466 -3.18 -0.45 -24.85
N SER A 467 -2.78 0.15 -25.98
CA SER A 467 -2.95 -0.45 -27.32
C SER A 467 -2.11 -1.70 -27.50
N VAL A 468 -0.88 -1.72 -26.95
CA VAL A 468 -0.03 -2.93 -26.91
C VAL A 468 -0.67 -4.00 -26.03
N LEU A 469 -1.23 -3.64 -24.88
CA LEU A 469 -1.95 -4.55 -24.00
C LEU A 469 -3.21 -5.13 -24.64
N ALA A 470 -3.92 -4.36 -25.48
CA ALA A 470 -5.11 -4.77 -26.21
C ALA A 470 -4.82 -5.55 -27.50
N ALA A 471 -3.54 -5.76 -27.89
CA ALA A 471 -3.16 -6.38 -29.14
C ALA A 471 -3.69 -7.84 -29.25
N PRO A 472 -4.04 -8.33 -30.48
CA PRO A 472 -4.70 -9.62 -30.67
C PRO A 472 -3.90 -10.86 -30.18
N ASP A 473 -2.60 -10.75 -30.06
CA ASP A 473 -1.68 -11.79 -29.62
C ASP A 473 -1.49 -11.85 -28.09
N ARG A 474 -2.10 -10.91 -27.36
CA ARG A 474 -2.09 -10.88 -25.89
C ARG A 474 -3.12 -11.85 -25.28
N SER A 475 -2.99 -12.11 -23.98
CA SER A 475 -3.95 -12.91 -23.24
C SER A 475 -5.37 -12.33 -23.35
N PHE A 476 -6.37 -13.17 -23.09
CA PHE A 476 -7.78 -12.72 -23.09
C PHE A 476 -7.98 -11.58 -22.08
N GLU A 477 -7.43 -11.72 -20.89
CA GLU A 477 -7.54 -10.79 -19.77
C GLU A 477 -6.83 -9.45 -20.08
N ALA A 478 -5.65 -9.51 -20.69
CA ALA A 478 -4.91 -8.32 -21.11
C ALA A 478 -5.68 -7.53 -22.16
N ARG A 479 -6.24 -8.18 -23.16
CA ARG A 479 -7.04 -7.55 -24.20
C ARG A 479 -8.32 -6.92 -23.65
N GLN A 480 -8.97 -7.58 -22.70
CA GLN A 480 -10.15 -7.06 -22.01
C GLN A 480 -9.80 -5.78 -21.24
N LEU A 481 -8.77 -5.81 -20.39
CA LEU A 481 -8.36 -4.65 -19.60
C LEU A 481 -7.81 -3.52 -20.48
N GLY A 482 -7.02 -3.84 -21.51
CA GLY A 482 -6.48 -2.87 -22.46
C GLY A 482 -7.58 -2.08 -23.18
N ASN A 483 -8.64 -2.76 -23.68
CA ASN A 483 -9.77 -2.07 -24.32
C ASN A 483 -10.61 -1.26 -23.32
N THR A 484 -10.76 -1.73 -22.08
CA THR A 484 -11.41 -0.98 -21.01
C THR A 484 -10.68 0.34 -20.74
N TRP A 485 -9.36 0.29 -20.59
CA TRP A 485 -8.57 1.49 -20.32
C TRP A 485 -8.51 2.43 -21.53
N LEU A 486 -8.42 1.89 -22.75
CA LEU A 486 -8.53 2.72 -23.97
C LEU A 486 -9.85 3.50 -24.01
N ALA A 487 -10.98 2.88 -23.63
CA ALA A 487 -12.25 3.60 -23.55
C ALA A 487 -12.22 4.73 -22.49
N TYR A 488 -11.61 4.50 -21.33
CA TYR A 488 -11.46 5.54 -20.30
C TYR A 488 -10.52 6.67 -20.74
N LEU A 489 -9.43 6.37 -21.44
CA LEU A 489 -8.49 7.38 -21.97
C LEU A 489 -9.15 8.27 -23.02
N GLU A 490 -9.99 7.69 -23.91
CA GLU A 490 -10.76 8.48 -24.87
C GLU A 490 -11.81 9.38 -24.18
N LEU A 491 -12.48 8.87 -23.13
CA LEU A 491 -13.41 9.67 -22.34
C LEU A 491 -12.71 10.80 -21.57
N ALA A 492 -11.48 10.58 -21.11
CA ALA A 492 -10.68 11.63 -20.47
C ALA A 492 -10.43 12.83 -21.40
N ARG A 493 -10.42 12.60 -22.71
CA ARG A 493 -10.35 13.65 -23.76
C ARG A 493 -11.70 14.16 -24.22
N GLY A 494 -12.81 13.73 -23.62
CA GLY A 494 -14.14 14.06 -24.06
C GLY A 494 -14.54 13.43 -25.40
N LYS A 495 -13.90 12.36 -25.84
CA LYS A 495 -14.14 11.67 -27.12
C LYS A 495 -15.07 10.46 -26.93
N ARG A 496 -16.35 10.71 -26.67
CA ARG A 496 -17.37 9.66 -26.45
C ARG A 496 -17.46 8.67 -27.61
N ILE A 497 -17.49 9.18 -28.85
CA ILE A 497 -17.62 8.34 -30.03
C ILE A 497 -16.43 7.39 -30.22
N ALA A 498 -15.23 7.86 -29.87
CA ALA A 498 -14.02 7.01 -29.89
C ALA A 498 -14.05 5.97 -28.76
N ALA A 499 -14.49 6.36 -27.57
CA ALA A 499 -14.67 5.44 -26.44
C ALA A 499 -15.67 4.32 -26.76
N GLU A 500 -16.81 4.64 -27.40
CA GLU A 500 -17.82 3.64 -27.84
C GLU A 500 -17.24 2.58 -28.79
N ARG A 501 -16.35 2.97 -29.69
CA ARG A 501 -15.65 2.00 -30.56
C ARG A 501 -14.77 1.03 -29.79
N LYS A 502 -14.14 1.49 -28.70
CA LYS A 502 -13.34 0.63 -27.82
C LYS A 502 -14.23 -0.31 -27.00
N LEU A 503 -15.41 0.16 -26.57
CA LEU A 503 -16.42 -0.66 -25.92
C LEU A 503 -17.02 -1.71 -26.86
N ASP A 504 -17.23 -1.40 -28.14
CA ASP A 504 -17.65 -2.37 -29.17
C ASP A 504 -16.59 -3.47 -29.33
N GLU A 505 -15.29 -3.11 -29.32
CA GLU A 505 -14.20 -4.08 -29.36
C GLU A 505 -14.19 -4.97 -28.12
N LEU A 506 -14.32 -4.37 -26.93
CA LEU A 506 -14.42 -5.08 -25.66
C LEU A 506 -15.63 -6.04 -25.67
N THR A 507 -16.80 -5.59 -26.13
CA THR A 507 -18.02 -6.41 -26.22
C THR A 507 -17.85 -7.60 -27.16
N ARG A 508 -17.10 -7.46 -28.26
CA ARG A 508 -16.77 -8.60 -29.15
C ARG A 508 -15.86 -9.63 -28.47
N ILE A 509 -14.96 -9.19 -27.59
CA ILE A 509 -14.03 -10.06 -26.86
C ILE A 509 -14.73 -10.71 -25.66
N ALA A 510 -15.41 -9.90 -24.84
CA ALA A 510 -16.01 -10.27 -23.57
C ALA A 510 -17.40 -9.62 -23.42
N PRO A 511 -18.48 -10.20 -24.00
CA PRO A 511 -19.79 -9.54 -24.06
C PRO A 511 -20.36 -9.10 -22.72
N GLY A 512 -20.21 -9.93 -21.66
CA GLY A 512 -20.70 -9.58 -20.31
C GLY A 512 -19.95 -8.41 -19.72
N VAL A 513 -18.61 -8.44 -19.76
CA VAL A 513 -17.77 -7.35 -19.26
C VAL A 513 -17.95 -6.09 -20.09
N GLY A 514 -18.08 -6.22 -21.43
CA GLY A 514 -18.37 -5.08 -22.30
C GLY A 514 -19.65 -4.35 -21.91
N LEU A 515 -20.71 -5.09 -21.58
CA LEU A 515 -21.97 -4.51 -21.09
C LEU A 515 -21.80 -3.85 -19.70
N GLU A 516 -21.05 -4.46 -18.79
CA GLU A 516 -20.77 -3.85 -17.48
C GLU A 516 -20.00 -2.52 -17.63
N VAL A 517 -19.00 -2.47 -18.52
CA VAL A 517 -18.23 -1.22 -18.73
C VAL A 517 -19.07 -0.18 -19.46
N GLU A 518 -19.90 -0.58 -20.43
CA GLU A 518 -20.88 0.31 -21.09
C GLU A 518 -21.85 0.92 -20.07
N ALA A 519 -22.38 0.11 -19.16
CA ALA A 519 -23.26 0.58 -18.10
C ALA A 519 -22.51 1.55 -17.14
N ALA A 520 -21.28 1.21 -16.74
CA ALA A 520 -20.46 2.08 -15.88
C ALA A 520 -20.20 3.45 -16.54
N VAL A 521 -19.82 3.49 -17.81
CA VAL A 521 -19.61 4.72 -18.58
C VAL A 521 -20.91 5.52 -18.68
N SER A 522 -22.04 4.83 -18.94
CA SER A 522 -23.35 5.46 -19.07
C SER A 522 -23.90 6.01 -17.76
N THR A 523 -23.32 5.66 -16.60
CA THR A 523 -23.68 6.22 -15.29
C THR A 523 -22.84 7.46 -14.90
N ILE A 524 -21.80 7.80 -15.68
CA ILE A 524 -21.01 9.02 -15.45
C ILE A 524 -21.90 10.24 -15.68
N PRO A 525 -22.05 11.17 -14.70
CA PRO A 525 -23.08 12.24 -14.75
C PRO A 525 -23.00 13.13 -15.97
N PHE A 526 -21.81 13.46 -16.43
CA PHE A 526 -21.54 14.38 -17.54
C PHE A 526 -21.40 13.68 -18.91
N VAL A 527 -21.52 12.36 -18.97
CA VAL A 527 -21.61 11.67 -20.27
C VAL A 527 -23.04 11.78 -20.78
N PRO A 528 -23.27 12.40 -21.96
CA PRO A 528 -24.60 12.60 -22.50
C PRO A 528 -25.16 11.27 -23.00
N VAL A 529 -26.14 10.72 -22.29
CA VAL A 529 -26.86 9.49 -22.64
C VAL A 529 -28.35 9.77 -22.58
N THR A 530 -29.10 9.35 -23.61
CA THR A 530 -30.55 9.52 -23.64
C THR A 530 -31.27 8.55 -22.70
N LYS A 531 -32.47 8.89 -22.25
CA LYS A 531 -33.31 7.97 -21.46
C LYS A 531 -33.60 6.65 -22.17
N ALA A 532 -33.70 6.66 -23.51
CA ALA A 532 -33.90 5.44 -24.27
C ALA A 532 -32.67 4.52 -24.22
N GLU A 533 -31.46 5.08 -24.37
CA GLU A 533 -30.21 4.33 -24.26
C GLU A 533 -30.03 3.79 -22.85
N LEU A 534 -30.22 4.60 -21.78
CA LEU A 534 -30.17 4.15 -20.39
C LEU A 534 -31.14 2.98 -20.12
N SER A 535 -32.36 3.07 -20.64
CA SER A 535 -33.34 2.02 -20.47
C SER A 535 -32.98 0.73 -21.25
N ASP A 536 -32.40 0.83 -22.43
CA ASP A 536 -31.91 -0.32 -23.18
C ASP A 536 -30.77 -1.03 -22.47
N ILE A 537 -29.77 -0.26 -21.98
CA ILE A 537 -28.66 -0.80 -21.21
C ILE A 537 -29.17 -1.50 -19.96
N ALA A 538 -30.13 -0.90 -19.25
CA ALA A 538 -30.68 -1.51 -18.03
C ALA A 538 -31.39 -2.84 -18.35
N VAL A 539 -32.18 -2.91 -19.42
CA VAL A 539 -32.88 -4.16 -19.86
C VAL A 539 -31.86 -5.25 -20.23
N ARG A 540 -30.79 -4.90 -20.98
CA ARG A 540 -29.73 -5.85 -21.33
C ARG A 540 -28.98 -6.35 -20.10
N LEU A 541 -28.71 -5.46 -19.15
CA LEU A 541 -28.01 -5.78 -17.92
C LEU A 541 -28.87 -6.63 -16.96
N GLU A 542 -30.19 -6.39 -16.90
CA GLU A 542 -31.14 -7.27 -16.17
C GLU A 542 -31.20 -8.67 -16.77
N ALA A 543 -31.06 -8.80 -18.06
CA ALA A 543 -31.08 -10.09 -18.79
C ALA A 543 -29.72 -10.83 -18.67
N LEU A 544 -28.64 -10.15 -18.30
CA LEU A 544 -27.32 -10.76 -18.14
C LEU A 544 -27.33 -11.68 -16.91
N ASP A 545 -26.97 -12.95 -17.11
CA ASP A 545 -26.63 -13.84 -16.01
C ASP A 545 -25.14 -13.68 -15.67
N PRO A 546 -24.78 -13.12 -14.49
CA PRO A 546 -23.38 -12.91 -14.11
C PRO A 546 -22.56 -14.20 -14.09
N ALA A 547 -23.17 -15.36 -13.83
CA ALA A 547 -22.48 -16.65 -13.83
C ALA A 547 -21.97 -17.08 -15.22
N THR A 548 -22.43 -16.42 -16.28
CA THR A 548 -21.95 -16.68 -17.65
C THR A 548 -20.69 -15.90 -18.01
N ILE A 549 -20.28 -14.94 -17.18
CA ILE A 549 -19.04 -14.19 -17.35
C ILE A 549 -17.88 -15.10 -16.97
N ARG A 550 -16.96 -15.27 -17.91
CA ARG A 550 -15.81 -16.15 -17.71
C ARG A 550 -14.87 -15.56 -16.68
N PRO A 551 -14.56 -16.29 -15.57
CA PRO A 551 -13.57 -15.84 -14.63
C PRO A 551 -12.16 -15.80 -15.24
N SER A 552 -11.28 -14.98 -14.70
CA SER A 552 -9.89 -14.90 -15.10
C SER A 552 -9.17 -16.22 -14.79
N GLY A 553 -8.36 -16.68 -15.72
CA GLY A 553 -7.42 -17.79 -15.47
C GLY A 553 -6.09 -17.32 -14.89
N ASN A 554 -5.92 -16.02 -14.69
CA ASN A 554 -4.66 -15.41 -14.24
C ASN A 554 -4.66 -15.23 -12.72
N PRO A 555 -3.62 -15.69 -11.99
CA PRO A 555 -3.55 -15.56 -10.53
C PRO A 555 -3.30 -14.12 -10.05
N SER A 556 -2.94 -13.20 -10.95
CA SER A 556 -2.69 -11.81 -10.60
C SER A 556 -4.00 -11.07 -10.32
N VAL A 557 -4.04 -10.37 -9.19
CA VAL A 557 -5.19 -9.56 -8.78
C VAL A 557 -5.58 -8.50 -9.80
N VAL A 558 -4.65 -8.05 -10.64
CA VAL A 558 -4.96 -7.05 -11.69
C VAL A 558 -5.93 -7.55 -12.74
N PHE A 559 -6.06 -8.87 -12.91
CA PHE A 559 -6.97 -9.50 -13.85
C PHE A 559 -8.15 -10.20 -13.19
N SER A 560 -8.00 -10.67 -11.93
CA SER A 560 -9.00 -11.48 -11.23
C SER A 560 -9.82 -10.71 -10.19
N SER A 561 -9.57 -9.41 -10.01
CA SER A 561 -10.21 -8.60 -8.95
C SER A 561 -11.75 -8.54 -9.01
N HIS A 562 -12.36 -8.83 -10.16
CA HIS A 562 -13.81 -8.78 -10.35
C HIS A 562 -14.47 -10.16 -10.48
N ASP A 563 -13.69 -11.26 -10.49
CA ASP A 563 -14.21 -12.60 -10.83
C ASP A 563 -15.40 -13.04 -9.95
N GLU A 564 -15.44 -12.64 -8.69
CA GLU A 564 -16.54 -12.96 -7.77
C GLU A 564 -17.53 -11.80 -7.58
N LEU A 565 -17.30 -10.66 -8.25
CA LEU A 565 -18.04 -9.42 -8.02
C LEU A 565 -19.08 -9.10 -9.12
N HIS A 566 -19.20 -9.89 -10.18
CA HIS A 566 -20.15 -9.63 -11.27
C HIS A 566 -21.61 -9.49 -10.81
N PRO A 567 -22.13 -10.29 -9.84
CA PRO A 567 -23.47 -10.07 -9.28
C PRO A 567 -23.61 -8.70 -8.60
N LEU A 568 -22.59 -8.28 -7.85
CA LEU A 568 -22.54 -6.98 -7.17
C LEU A 568 -22.47 -5.83 -8.19
N ILE A 569 -21.63 -5.95 -9.23
CA ILE A 569 -21.45 -4.97 -10.31
C ILE A 569 -22.79 -4.73 -10.98
N ARG A 570 -23.49 -5.81 -11.34
CA ARG A 570 -24.81 -5.76 -11.97
C ARG A 570 -25.83 -4.98 -11.12
N GLU A 571 -25.98 -5.33 -9.83
CA GLU A 571 -26.94 -4.67 -8.95
C GLU A 571 -26.59 -3.19 -8.74
N TYR A 572 -25.30 -2.88 -8.58
CA TYR A 572 -24.83 -1.50 -8.42
C TYR A 572 -25.14 -0.64 -9.65
N GLN A 573 -24.81 -1.14 -10.84
CA GLN A 573 -25.04 -0.42 -12.08
C GLN A 573 -26.53 -0.25 -12.41
N LEU A 574 -27.34 -1.28 -12.17
CA LEU A 574 -28.79 -1.18 -12.28
C LEU A 574 -29.35 -0.11 -11.35
N GLY A 575 -28.88 -0.06 -10.11
CA GLY A 575 -29.26 0.98 -9.15
C GLY A 575 -28.95 2.39 -9.65
N LEU A 576 -27.75 2.62 -10.19
CA LEU A 576 -27.35 3.92 -10.74
C LEU A 576 -28.12 4.28 -12.03
N LEU A 577 -28.30 3.31 -12.95
CA LEU A 577 -29.09 3.54 -14.18
C LEU A 577 -30.54 3.91 -13.86
N ARG A 578 -31.17 3.21 -12.92
CA ARG A 578 -32.54 3.50 -12.47
C ARG A 578 -32.66 4.85 -11.77
N ALA A 579 -31.65 5.23 -10.95
CA ALA A 579 -31.59 6.57 -10.35
C ALA A 579 -31.54 7.66 -11.44
N ARG A 580 -30.67 7.50 -12.44
CA ARG A 580 -30.50 8.44 -13.55
C ARG A 580 -31.75 8.53 -14.46
N LEU A 581 -32.54 7.44 -14.57
CA LEU A 581 -33.84 7.44 -15.25
C LEU A 581 -34.93 8.17 -14.44
N GLY A 582 -34.71 8.48 -13.16
CA GLY A 582 -35.69 9.02 -12.24
C GLY A 582 -36.62 7.96 -11.63
N GLU A 583 -36.26 6.69 -11.70
CA GLU A 583 -37.01 5.54 -11.20
C GLU A 583 -36.59 5.18 -9.77
N ALA A 584 -36.80 6.12 -8.82
CA ALA A 584 -36.29 6.07 -7.45
C ALA A 584 -36.61 4.74 -6.72
N ASP A 585 -37.87 4.26 -6.78
CA ASP A 585 -38.25 3.01 -6.11
C ASP A 585 -37.52 1.78 -6.69
N ALA A 586 -37.23 1.77 -7.99
CA ALA A 586 -36.46 0.71 -8.62
C ALA A 586 -34.99 0.77 -8.19
N ALA A 587 -34.40 1.95 -8.20
CA ALA A 587 -33.03 2.17 -7.73
C ALA A 587 -32.83 1.74 -6.27
N LEU A 588 -33.79 2.07 -5.39
CA LEU A 588 -33.74 1.72 -3.97
C LEU A 588 -33.85 0.19 -3.74
N ARG A 589 -34.60 -0.54 -4.57
CA ARG A 589 -34.61 -2.01 -4.48
C ARG A 589 -33.25 -2.62 -4.80
N HIS A 590 -32.51 -2.08 -5.76
CA HIS A 590 -31.13 -2.50 -6.04
C HIS A 590 -30.18 -2.13 -4.91
N ALA A 591 -30.39 -0.96 -4.27
CA ALA A 591 -29.62 -0.58 -3.09
C ALA A 591 -29.87 -1.52 -1.90
N ASP A 592 -31.12 -1.95 -1.69
CA ASP A 592 -31.46 -2.94 -0.64
C ASP A 592 -30.79 -4.29 -0.95
N ALA A 593 -30.89 -4.77 -2.19
CA ALA A 593 -30.25 -6.02 -2.62
C ALA A 593 -28.73 -5.99 -2.41
N LEU A 594 -28.06 -4.87 -2.72
CA LEU A 594 -26.64 -4.69 -2.44
C LEU A 594 -26.33 -4.78 -0.94
N GLY A 595 -27.16 -4.14 -0.09
CA GLY A 595 -26.95 -4.15 1.36
C GLY A 595 -27.11 -5.55 2.01
N GLU A 596 -27.78 -6.47 1.33
CA GLU A 596 -28.01 -7.85 1.77
C GLU A 596 -27.01 -8.85 1.16
N MET A 597 -26.11 -8.41 0.25
CA MET A 597 -25.13 -9.29 -0.37
C MET A 597 -24.02 -9.69 0.60
N GLU A 598 -23.81 -10.99 0.71
CA GLU A 598 -22.62 -11.55 1.36
C GLU A 598 -21.45 -11.58 0.37
N LEU A 599 -20.35 -10.97 0.74
CA LEU A 599 -19.12 -10.91 -0.06
C LEU A 599 -17.96 -11.53 0.72
N PRO A 600 -16.89 -11.96 0.03
CA PRO A 600 -15.65 -12.34 0.68
C PRO A 600 -15.15 -11.22 1.62
N SER A 601 -14.54 -11.60 2.75
CA SER A 601 -14.03 -10.63 3.74
C SER A 601 -13.03 -9.61 3.15
N THR A 602 -12.33 -9.98 2.09
CA THR A 602 -11.40 -9.11 1.33
C THR A 602 -12.12 -7.96 0.61
N ALA A 603 -13.42 -8.09 0.34
CA ALA A 603 -14.23 -7.01 -0.22
C ALA A 603 -14.68 -5.98 0.84
N GLY A 604 -14.53 -6.30 2.14
CA GLY A 604 -14.80 -5.41 3.26
C GLY A 604 -16.21 -4.82 3.25
N SER A 605 -16.30 -3.48 3.28
CA SER A 605 -17.59 -2.76 3.27
C SER A 605 -18.16 -2.50 1.87
N LEU A 606 -17.60 -3.12 0.80
CA LEU A 606 -17.93 -2.75 -0.59
C LEU A 606 -19.44 -2.75 -0.86
N ALA A 607 -20.15 -3.83 -0.54
CA ALA A 607 -21.59 -3.98 -0.79
C ALA A 607 -22.41 -2.87 -0.09
N THR A 608 -22.15 -2.66 1.20
CA THR A 608 -22.83 -1.61 1.99
C THR A 608 -22.53 -0.21 1.46
N ASP A 609 -21.27 0.07 1.09
CA ASP A 609 -20.87 1.38 0.57
C ASP A 609 -21.46 1.65 -0.81
N LEU A 610 -21.56 0.63 -1.68
CA LEU A 610 -22.22 0.76 -2.98
C LEU A 610 -23.75 0.92 -2.83
N SER A 611 -24.38 0.25 -1.87
CA SER A 611 -25.79 0.48 -1.50
C SER A 611 -26.01 1.95 -1.13
N ARG A 612 -25.17 2.53 -0.26
CA ARG A 612 -25.21 3.94 0.13
C ARG A 612 -24.99 4.87 -1.07
N SER A 613 -24.10 4.51 -1.99
CA SER A 613 -23.85 5.26 -3.21
C SER A 613 -25.10 5.36 -4.09
N VAL A 614 -25.83 4.26 -4.27
CA VAL A 614 -27.11 4.27 -5.03
C VAL A 614 -28.15 5.15 -4.32
N ARG A 615 -28.27 5.05 -2.99
CA ARG A 615 -29.18 5.91 -2.19
C ARG A 615 -28.82 7.38 -2.33
N ALA A 616 -27.51 7.70 -2.25
CA ALA A 616 -27.01 9.05 -2.47
C ALA A 616 -27.34 9.58 -3.88
N ALA A 617 -27.20 8.74 -4.91
CA ALA A 617 -27.56 9.12 -6.27
C ALA A 617 -29.07 9.44 -6.41
N VAL A 618 -29.95 8.62 -5.81
CA VAL A 618 -31.40 8.88 -5.77
C VAL A 618 -31.73 10.20 -5.07
N LEU A 619 -31.07 10.46 -3.94
CA LEU A 619 -31.27 11.70 -3.19
C LEU A 619 -30.73 12.93 -3.94
N TYR A 620 -29.60 12.79 -4.62
CA TYR A 620 -29.03 13.85 -5.48
C TYR A 620 -29.97 14.20 -6.62
N GLU A 621 -30.49 13.22 -7.37
CA GLU A 621 -31.47 13.45 -8.43
C GLU A 621 -32.79 14.09 -7.92
N ALA A 622 -33.12 13.88 -6.65
CA ALA A 622 -34.25 14.51 -5.99
C ALA A 622 -33.95 15.91 -5.43
N GLY A 623 -32.73 16.44 -5.59
CA GLY A 623 -32.29 17.72 -5.04
C GLY A 623 -32.10 17.74 -3.52
N ARG A 624 -32.03 16.57 -2.87
CA ARG A 624 -31.84 16.40 -1.41
C ARG A 624 -30.37 16.31 -1.06
N LEU A 625 -29.61 17.38 -1.34
CA LEU A 625 -28.16 17.39 -1.35
C LEU A 625 -27.51 17.02 -0.01
N GLU A 626 -27.99 17.59 1.12
CA GLU A 626 -27.42 17.29 2.43
C GLU A 626 -27.66 15.83 2.86
N GLU A 627 -28.78 15.25 2.47
CA GLU A 627 -29.07 13.84 2.78
C GLU A 627 -28.23 12.91 1.89
N ALA A 628 -28.02 13.28 0.62
CA ALA A 628 -27.11 12.55 -0.27
C ALA A 628 -25.67 12.58 0.27
N LEU A 629 -25.21 13.74 0.73
CA LEU A 629 -23.89 13.89 1.37
C LEU A 629 -23.77 13.03 2.64
N SER A 630 -24.83 12.95 3.45
CA SER A 630 -24.87 12.11 4.65
C SER A 630 -24.71 10.62 4.33
N GLU A 631 -25.36 10.12 3.26
CA GLU A 631 -25.19 8.73 2.81
C GLU A 631 -23.75 8.45 2.42
N LEU A 632 -23.12 9.34 1.62
CA LEU A 632 -21.72 9.18 1.21
C LEU A 632 -20.76 9.31 2.40
N ALA A 633 -21.07 10.16 3.39
CA ALA A 633 -20.24 10.34 4.58
C ALA A 633 -20.26 9.12 5.52
N ALA A 634 -21.34 8.33 5.48
CA ALA A 634 -21.48 7.13 6.28
C ALA A 634 -20.78 5.88 5.67
N ALA A 635 -20.18 6.00 4.48
CA ALA A 635 -19.39 4.95 3.86
C ALA A 635 -18.12 4.67 4.68
N GLN A 636 -17.80 3.39 4.85
CA GLN A 636 -16.67 2.96 5.71
C GLN A 636 -15.34 2.91 4.95
N HIS A 637 -15.39 2.76 3.62
CA HIS A 637 -14.22 2.59 2.73
C HIS A 637 -13.30 1.43 3.15
N ALA A 638 -13.84 0.44 3.87
CA ALA A 638 -13.09 -0.72 4.30
C ALA A 638 -12.91 -1.66 3.11
N ALA A 639 -11.73 -1.62 2.50
CA ALA A 639 -11.32 -2.52 1.44
C ALA A 639 -9.79 -2.60 1.40
N TRP A 640 -9.26 -3.76 1.00
CA TRP A 640 -7.83 -3.89 0.78
C TRP A 640 -7.39 -2.95 -0.35
N TYR A 641 -6.44 -2.06 -0.07
CA TYR A 641 -6.02 -1.01 -1.00
C TYR A 641 -5.44 -1.54 -2.31
N GLY A 642 -4.86 -2.74 -2.34
CA GLY A 642 -4.32 -3.34 -3.57
C GLY A 642 -5.37 -3.50 -4.68
N GLN A 643 -6.66 -3.53 -4.36
CA GLN A 643 -7.74 -3.53 -5.34
C GLN A 643 -8.12 -2.14 -5.83
N THR A 644 -7.81 -1.08 -5.09
CA THR A 644 -8.18 0.30 -5.45
C THR A 644 -7.53 0.75 -6.76
N MET A 645 -6.33 0.25 -7.06
CA MET A 645 -5.58 0.59 -8.27
C MET A 645 -6.21 0.05 -9.56
N VAL A 646 -6.85 -1.12 -9.48
CA VAL A 646 -7.30 -1.87 -10.67
C VAL A 646 -8.81 -1.81 -10.87
N SER A 647 -9.57 -1.40 -9.86
CA SER A 647 -11.03 -1.42 -9.88
C SER A 647 -11.65 -0.05 -9.60
N PRO A 648 -12.54 0.46 -10.50
CA PRO A 648 -13.31 1.67 -10.25
C PRO A 648 -14.25 1.56 -9.05
N LEU A 649 -14.67 0.33 -8.68
CA LEU A 649 -15.52 0.08 -7.53
C LEU A 649 -14.76 0.29 -6.22
N PHE A 650 -13.56 -0.26 -6.10
CA PHE A 650 -12.73 -0.12 -4.91
C PHE A 650 -12.10 1.27 -4.79
N SER A 651 -11.75 1.93 -5.91
CA SER A 651 -11.28 3.32 -5.92
C SER A 651 -12.39 4.33 -5.58
N ARG A 652 -13.65 3.88 -5.56
CA ARG A 652 -14.83 4.72 -5.25
C ARG A 652 -14.92 5.97 -6.11
N ILE A 653 -14.46 5.93 -7.35
CA ILE A 653 -14.34 7.13 -8.17
C ILE A 653 -15.68 7.85 -8.39
N ALA A 654 -16.76 7.10 -8.67
CA ALA A 654 -18.08 7.69 -8.85
C ALA A 654 -18.61 8.37 -7.57
N GLN A 655 -18.40 7.74 -6.40
CA GLN A 655 -18.81 8.26 -5.10
C GLN A 655 -18.01 9.52 -4.70
N ARG A 656 -16.69 9.50 -4.93
CA ARG A 656 -15.79 10.62 -4.65
C ARG A 656 -16.15 11.82 -5.50
N PHE A 657 -16.40 11.59 -6.79
CA PHE A 657 -16.83 12.65 -7.71
C PHE A 657 -18.21 13.18 -7.35
N LEU A 658 -19.22 12.33 -7.11
CA LEU A 658 -20.54 12.74 -6.68
C LEU A 658 -20.49 13.57 -5.39
N ARG A 659 -19.66 13.18 -4.43
CA ARG A 659 -19.46 13.94 -3.19
C ARG A 659 -18.91 15.33 -3.47
N ALA A 660 -17.94 15.46 -4.37
CA ALA A 660 -17.38 16.74 -4.78
C ALA A 660 -18.44 17.63 -5.46
N GLU A 661 -19.25 17.08 -6.37
CA GLU A 661 -20.35 17.81 -7.02
C GLU A 661 -21.41 18.29 -6.01
N ILE A 662 -21.83 17.43 -5.07
CA ILE A 662 -22.77 17.83 -4.01
C ILE A 662 -22.20 18.98 -3.17
N LEU A 663 -20.95 18.91 -2.76
CA LEU A 663 -20.29 19.96 -1.97
C LEU A 663 -20.18 21.26 -2.79
N PHE A 664 -19.90 21.16 -4.08
CA PHE A 664 -19.85 22.30 -4.98
C PHE A 664 -21.22 22.98 -5.10
N GLU A 665 -22.30 22.21 -5.33
CA GLU A 665 -23.67 22.74 -5.41
C GLU A 665 -24.16 23.36 -4.09
N LEU A 666 -23.70 22.85 -2.94
CA LEU A 666 -23.95 23.41 -1.62
C LEU A 666 -23.14 24.69 -1.33
N GLY A 667 -22.24 25.10 -2.23
CA GLY A 667 -21.34 26.23 -2.03
C GLY A 667 -20.21 25.98 -1.02
N ARG A 668 -19.97 24.71 -0.65
CA ARG A 668 -18.89 24.29 0.26
C ARG A 668 -17.59 24.09 -0.53
N TYR A 669 -17.13 25.18 -1.14
CA TYR A 669 -16.05 25.16 -2.15
C TYR A 669 -14.70 24.62 -1.64
N ASP A 670 -14.35 24.87 -0.38
CA ASP A 670 -13.09 24.35 0.19
C ASP A 670 -13.09 22.83 0.25
N GLU A 671 -14.19 22.26 0.70
CA GLU A 671 -14.35 20.83 0.79
C GLU A 671 -14.50 20.20 -0.61
N ALA A 672 -15.24 20.84 -1.51
CA ALA A 672 -15.35 20.39 -2.90
C ALA A 672 -13.98 20.34 -3.58
N ALA A 673 -13.18 21.40 -3.46
CA ALA A 673 -11.83 21.46 -4.02
C ALA A 673 -10.92 20.36 -3.45
N GLN A 674 -11.02 20.07 -2.16
CA GLN A 674 -10.28 18.99 -1.51
C GLN A 674 -10.60 17.63 -2.15
N TRP A 675 -11.88 17.34 -2.46
CA TRP A 675 -12.26 16.09 -3.13
C TRP A 675 -11.87 16.08 -4.60
N TYR A 676 -12.11 17.16 -5.35
CA TYR A 676 -11.74 17.26 -6.76
C TYR A 676 -10.23 17.10 -6.99
N SER A 677 -9.39 17.64 -6.11
CA SER A 677 -7.93 17.55 -6.25
C SER A 677 -7.42 16.11 -6.18
N THR A 678 -8.17 15.20 -5.57
CA THR A 678 -7.78 13.79 -5.48
C THR A 678 -8.30 12.92 -6.64
N ILE A 679 -9.10 13.49 -7.55
CA ILE A 679 -9.63 12.77 -8.71
C ILE A 679 -8.50 12.50 -9.71
N GLY A 680 -8.32 11.23 -10.10
CA GLY A 680 -7.25 10.80 -10.98
C GLY A 680 -5.99 10.29 -10.26
N GLU A 681 -5.90 10.39 -8.92
CA GLU A 681 -4.71 9.98 -8.14
C GLU A 681 -4.59 8.46 -7.91
N ILE A 682 -5.62 7.65 -8.18
CA ILE A 682 -5.62 6.22 -7.83
C ILE A 682 -5.44 5.32 -9.04
N SER A 683 -6.19 5.54 -10.12
CA SER A 683 -6.21 4.62 -11.25
C SER A 683 -6.67 5.30 -12.54
N PRO A 684 -6.39 4.70 -13.72
CA PRO A 684 -6.85 5.21 -15.02
C PRO A 684 -8.38 5.39 -15.11
N SER A 685 -9.17 4.65 -14.34
CA SER A 685 -10.62 4.81 -14.28
C SER A 685 -11.08 6.17 -13.73
N GLY A 686 -10.19 6.89 -13.06
CA GLY A 686 -10.43 8.25 -12.58
C GLY A 686 -10.25 9.34 -13.63
N LEU A 687 -9.54 9.05 -14.71
CA LEU A 687 -9.18 10.07 -15.72
C LEU A 687 -10.38 10.73 -16.41
N PRO A 688 -11.47 10.03 -16.78
CA PRO A 688 -12.66 10.69 -17.31
C PRO A 688 -13.19 11.78 -16.36
N TYR A 689 -13.21 11.50 -15.07
CA TYR A 689 -13.69 12.43 -14.03
C TYR A 689 -12.71 13.57 -13.77
N ARG A 690 -11.39 13.33 -13.94
CA ARG A 690 -10.35 14.33 -13.70
C ARG A 690 -10.52 15.56 -14.59
N SER A 691 -10.85 15.38 -15.87
CA SER A 691 -11.04 16.50 -16.79
C SER A 691 -12.10 17.47 -16.28
N VAL A 692 -13.26 16.95 -15.83
CA VAL A 692 -14.32 17.78 -15.27
C VAL A 692 -13.94 18.32 -13.90
N ALA A 693 -13.19 17.58 -13.08
CA ALA A 693 -12.67 18.09 -11.82
C ALA A 693 -11.75 19.30 -12.01
N LEU A 694 -10.91 19.34 -13.06
CA LEU A 694 -10.10 20.51 -13.41
C LEU A 694 -10.98 21.73 -13.74
N LEU A 695 -12.04 21.53 -14.50
CA LEU A 695 -13.01 22.58 -14.79
C LEU A 695 -13.65 23.15 -13.51
N ARG A 696 -14.11 22.27 -12.60
CA ARG A 696 -14.67 22.67 -11.30
C ARG A 696 -13.68 23.37 -10.39
N LEU A 697 -12.42 22.90 -10.37
CA LEU A 697 -11.33 23.57 -9.63
C LEU A 697 -11.05 24.97 -10.17
N SER A 698 -11.10 25.16 -11.50
CA SER A 698 -11.01 26.50 -12.12
C SER A 698 -12.15 27.41 -11.64
N GLU A 699 -13.40 26.95 -11.66
CA GLU A 699 -14.58 27.70 -11.23
C GLU A 699 -14.50 28.08 -9.71
N ILE A 700 -13.99 27.16 -8.88
CA ILE A 700 -13.76 27.41 -7.46
C ILE A 700 -12.68 28.48 -7.27
N ALA A 701 -11.56 28.37 -7.99
CA ALA A 701 -10.45 29.32 -7.93
C ALA A 701 -10.91 30.74 -8.38
N GLU A 702 -11.70 30.82 -9.45
CA GLU A 702 -12.33 32.08 -9.89
C GLU A 702 -13.18 32.71 -8.78
N THR A 703 -14.02 31.88 -8.09
CA THR A 703 -14.87 32.35 -7.00
C THR A 703 -14.06 32.89 -5.81
N ARG A 704 -12.85 32.35 -5.58
CA ARG A 704 -11.92 32.80 -4.53
C ARG A 704 -11.08 34.00 -4.93
N GLY A 705 -11.10 34.39 -6.21
CA GLY A 705 -10.24 35.42 -6.78
C GLY A 705 -8.80 34.97 -7.02
N ASP A 706 -8.52 33.67 -6.98
CA ASP A 706 -7.23 33.06 -7.34
C ASP A 706 -7.16 32.88 -8.87
N THR A 707 -6.79 33.96 -9.56
CA THR A 707 -6.79 34.02 -11.01
C THR A 707 -5.67 33.16 -11.64
N GLU A 708 -4.57 32.92 -10.93
CA GLU A 708 -3.48 32.10 -11.39
C GLU A 708 -3.92 30.63 -11.45
N SER A 709 -4.33 30.06 -10.33
CA SER A 709 -4.84 28.68 -10.29
C SER A 709 -6.05 28.48 -11.21
N ALA A 710 -6.94 29.48 -11.30
CA ALA A 710 -8.10 29.40 -12.21
C ALA A 710 -7.68 29.26 -13.67
N THR A 711 -6.67 30.04 -14.09
CA THR A 711 -6.14 30.00 -15.45
C THR A 711 -5.45 28.67 -15.74
N ASP A 712 -4.64 28.18 -14.81
CA ASP A 712 -3.89 26.92 -14.98
C ASP A 712 -4.83 25.71 -15.08
N TYR A 713 -5.81 25.61 -14.18
CA TYR A 713 -6.81 24.53 -14.26
C TYR A 713 -7.65 24.60 -15.55
N ARG A 714 -8.02 25.81 -15.97
CA ARG A 714 -8.77 26.01 -17.20
C ARG A 714 -7.97 25.60 -18.41
N ALA A 715 -6.71 26.01 -18.49
CA ALA A 715 -5.79 25.65 -19.58
C ALA A 715 -5.59 24.13 -19.66
N ALA A 716 -5.39 23.47 -18.53
CA ALA A 716 -5.25 22.01 -18.47
C ALA A 716 -6.51 21.28 -18.94
N PHE A 717 -7.71 21.77 -18.60
CA PHE A 717 -8.96 21.24 -19.11
C PHE A 717 -9.09 21.43 -20.62
N GLU A 718 -8.85 22.65 -21.12
CA GLU A 718 -8.99 23.00 -22.55
C GLU A 718 -7.97 22.24 -23.42
N GLU A 719 -6.77 22.00 -22.93
CA GLU A 719 -5.78 21.16 -23.59
C GLU A 719 -6.26 19.72 -23.72
N LEU A 720 -6.73 19.12 -22.65
CA LEU A 720 -7.26 17.75 -22.64
C LEU A 720 -8.49 17.60 -23.58
N TRP A 721 -9.35 18.62 -23.64
CA TRP A 721 -10.60 18.58 -24.38
C TRP A 721 -10.55 19.39 -25.69
N ALA A 722 -9.36 19.67 -26.23
CA ALA A 722 -9.20 20.40 -27.47
C ALA A 722 -9.98 19.80 -28.67
N ASP A 723 -10.05 18.47 -28.72
CA ASP A 723 -10.74 17.70 -29.75
C ASP A 723 -11.98 16.95 -29.20
N ALA A 724 -12.57 17.42 -28.12
CA ALA A 724 -13.74 16.77 -27.50
C ALA A 724 -14.99 16.79 -28.43
N ASP A 725 -15.82 15.77 -28.32
CA ASP A 725 -17.08 15.74 -29.03
C ASP A 725 -17.99 16.92 -28.58
N PRO A 726 -18.66 17.64 -29.49
CA PRO A 726 -19.45 18.83 -29.14
C PRO A 726 -20.53 18.59 -28.08
N GLU A 727 -21.11 17.40 -28.02
CA GLU A 727 -22.13 17.03 -27.04
C GLU A 727 -21.58 16.89 -25.66
N MET A 728 -20.30 16.44 -25.52
CA MET A 728 -19.59 16.35 -24.25
C MET A 728 -19.30 17.75 -23.68
N LEU A 729 -18.83 18.69 -24.53
CA LEU A 729 -18.62 20.09 -24.14
C LEU A 729 -19.90 20.74 -23.64
N VAL A 730 -21.03 20.51 -24.33
CA VAL A 730 -22.34 21.05 -23.88
C VAL A 730 -22.77 20.47 -22.53
N ALA A 731 -22.45 19.20 -22.27
CA ALA A 731 -22.87 18.53 -21.03
C ALA A 731 -22.14 19.06 -19.78
N VAL A 732 -20.86 19.48 -19.89
CA VAL A 732 -20.06 19.96 -18.73
C VAL A 732 -20.14 21.47 -18.50
N THR A 733 -20.62 22.25 -19.50
CA THR A 733 -20.73 23.72 -19.40
C THR A 733 -22.12 24.19 -19.01
N ARG A 734 -23.07 23.30 -18.80
CA ARG A 734 -24.42 23.56 -18.29
C ARG A 734 -24.47 23.44 -16.78
#